data_43f5250cdba496489bd40f30944dae70
#
_entry.id   43f5250cdba496489bd40f30944dae70
#
_cell.length_a   1.000
_cell.length_b   1.000
_cell.length_c   1.000
_cell.angle_alpha   90.00
_cell.angle_beta   90.00
_cell.angle_gamma   90.00
#
_symmetry.space_group_name_H-M   'P 1'
#
loop_
_entity.id
_entity.type
_entity.pdbx_description
1 polymer ?
#
loop_
_entity_poly.entity_id
_entity_poly.type
_entity_poly.pdbx_seq_one_letter_code
_entity_poly.pdbx_strand_id
1 'polypeptide(L)'
;MRFEAGWDYVCASPNVFMNRILLISHLLFCSTSAWAARPEPAPFNPSKEKVGVMRTSVRTINAVIDRKLAEEKLAYNSALNDFLFARRVYVDLTGTIPTYEELVHFANDKRPSKRTYLINRLLASEGYVSHTFNYFADLLRIQTKMTGSKSTSEVFTGWLKDSIHQDKPYNRLVYEMVSSSGSMQENPATGYHLRDKDMKLDHVAFMTKAFLAKDIACAQCHDHPSDDWTQKQYYAFASYLGELEIGQGKDLGKQKDRKMMFAEKEKLFHRPPFSSAVKGKYGNNEIAQRKIKEFRQDFKKLAAGDTVAVFDDKTSSLTLPDDYQYEDAKPGDKVKPAFIVGKALGGPKNASLREQLAYWLAHPNNGWFSLAIANRTWARYLGKGVAEPLHNVDIRKASNPLLLKTLSEVMVALDFDLRAFSWVVLHTKAYNSLASRIQVEEGKPYHFSGPMLRRMSAEQIWDSLVTLMVKDPLRYRQPGPPSLLDVYDGQSALDFIDRKDDGKYRLVDSQTGESVLIDGDDRTASYSQQKISVSSGQGKKKTNLILARASELPQPAPSGHLLRKFGQSERLFVVGASSRVGSVPQLMELMNGFPTEVLTSQDSLLFRKVRSVSDPRKQAEVVFLSILNRLPTESEKKLLLDQTGSTEGDLSDLIWALLNTPEFFFIK
;
A
#
# COMPACT_ATOMS: atom_id res chain seq x y z
N MET A 1 -2.47 -15.96 35.33
CA MET A 1 -3.82 -16.07 34.78
C MET A 1 -3.70 -16.51 33.33
N ARG A 2 -4.15 -17.72 33.04
CA ARG A 2 -4.16 -18.29 31.69
C ARG A 2 -5.30 -17.63 30.91
N PHE A 3 -5.00 -17.00 29.82
CA PHE A 3 -6.00 -16.64 28.80
C PHE A 3 -5.97 -17.74 27.72
N GLU A 4 -6.87 -18.70 27.85
CA GLU A 4 -7.33 -19.51 26.73
C GLU A 4 -8.47 -18.73 26.07
N ALA A 5 -8.17 -18.03 25.01
CA ALA A 5 -9.16 -17.33 24.18
C ALA A 5 -9.12 -17.88 22.75
N GLY A 6 -10.02 -18.77 22.46
CA GLY A 6 -10.84 -18.78 21.25
C GLY A 6 -10.21 -18.96 19.88
N TRP A 7 -9.40 -20.02 19.66
CA TRP A 7 -9.03 -20.46 18.31
C TRP A 7 -9.96 -21.56 17.73
N ASP A 8 -11.04 -21.93 18.42
CA ASP A 8 -11.89 -23.08 18.08
C ASP A 8 -12.94 -22.84 16.97
N TYR A 9 -12.93 -21.68 16.29
CA TYR A 9 -14.00 -21.37 15.32
C TYR A 9 -13.59 -21.44 13.83
N VAL A 10 -12.58 -22.19 13.43
CA VAL A 10 -12.21 -22.35 12.01
C VAL A 10 -12.27 -23.78 11.49
N CYS A 11 -12.72 -24.73 12.27
CA CYS A 11 -12.98 -26.10 11.79
C CYS A 11 -14.50 -26.36 11.68
N ALA A 12 -15.19 -25.74 10.73
CA ALA A 12 -16.54 -26.14 10.34
C ALA A 12 -16.48 -27.14 9.18
N SER A 13 -17.04 -28.27 9.42
CA SER A 13 -17.15 -29.52 8.67
C SER A 13 -17.60 -29.42 7.19
N PRO A 14 -17.36 -30.47 6.38
CA PRO A 14 -17.58 -30.49 4.90
C PRO A 14 -19.05 -30.60 4.43
N ASN A 15 -20.05 -30.35 5.27
CA ASN A 15 -21.46 -30.55 4.90
C ASN A 15 -22.23 -29.30 4.46
N VAL A 16 -21.54 -28.22 4.06
CA VAL A 16 -22.20 -26.96 3.60
C VAL A 16 -22.39 -26.93 2.07
N PHE A 17 -22.02 -27.99 1.36
CA PHE A 17 -22.07 -27.99 -0.13
C PHE A 17 -23.49 -28.16 -0.73
N MET A 18 -24.48 -28.61 0.05
CA MET A 18 -25.81 -28.90 -0.51
C MET A 18 -26.85 -27.78 -0.33
N ASN A 19 -26.60 -26.79 0.55
CA ASN A 19 -27.56 -25.69 0.78
C ASN A 19 -27.27 -24.38 0.00
N ARG A 20 -26.21 -24.34 -0.81
CA ARG A 20 -25.89 -23.14 -1.63
C ARG A 20 -26.63 -23.08 -2.97
N ILE A 21 -27.25 -24.16 -3.41
CA ILE A 21 -28.02 -24.17 -4.68
C ILE A 21 -29.41 -23.54 -4.51
N LEU A 22 -29.97 -23.52 -3.30
CA LEU A 22 -31.29 -22.93 -3.03
C LEU A 22 -31.27 -21.44 -2.64
N LEU A 23 -30.09 -20.87 -2.31
CA LEU A 23 -29.93 -19.43 -2.03
C LEU A 23 -29.65 -18.59 -3.26
N ILE A 24 -29.35 -19.20 -4.41
CA ILE A 24 -29.12 -18.51 -5.69
C ILE A 24 -30.43 -18.06 -6.34
N SER A 25 -31.57 -18.62 -5.95
CA SER A 25 -32.87 -18.25 -6.54
C SER A 25 -33.54 -17.02 -5.90
N HIS A 26 -33.00 -16.46 -4.81
CA HIS A 26 -33.56 -15.26 -4.15
C HIS A 26 -32.67 -14.02 -4.23
N LEU A 27 -31.50 -14.08 -4.90
CA LEU A 27 -30.60 -12.93 -5.14
C LEU A 27 -30.68 -12.38 -6.58
N LEU A 28 -31.66 -12.83 -7.37
CA LEU A 28 -31.85 -12.42 -8.76
C LEU A 28 -32.69 -11.13 -8.96
N PHE A 29 -32.93 -10.36 -7.88
CA PHE A 29 -33.68 -9.11 -7.98
C PHE A 29 -32.95 -7.92 -7.33
N CYS A 30 -31.69 -7.70 -7.67
CA CYS A 30 -31.00 -6.41 -7.54
C CYS A 30 -29.66 -6.45 -8.25
N SER A 31 -29.65 -6.66 -9.57
CA SER A 31 -28.43 -6.47 -10.38
C SER A 31 -28.58 -5.24 -11.26
N THR A 32 -28.61 -4.09 -10.61
CA THR A 32 -28.21 -2.84 -11.27
C THR A 32 -26.75 -2.62 -10.94
N SER A 33 -25.86 -2.76 -11.96
CA SER A 33 -24.49 -2.27 -12.02
C SER A 33 -23.69 -2.40 -10.72
N ALA A 34 -23.09 -3.57 -10.46
CA ALA A 34 -22.20 -3.81 -9.31
C ALA A 34 -20.80 -3.18 -9.46
N TRP A 35 -20.72 -1.98 -9.98
CA TRP A 35 -19.63 -1.04 -9.76
C TRP A 35 -19.97 -0.13 -8.59
N ALA A 36 -20.62 -0.72 -7.55
CA ALA A 36 -20.95 0.02 -6.36
C ALA A 36 -19.69 0.71 -5.83
N ALA A 37 -19.82 1.99 -5.54
CA ALA A 37 -18.81 2.73 -4.81
C ALA A 37 -18.36 1.88 -3.61
N ARG A 38 -17.03 1.76 -3.39
CA ARG A 38 -16.53 1.07 -2.19
C ARG A 38 -17.23 1.72 -0.98
N PRO A 39 -17.81 0.94 -0.06
CA PRO A 39 -18.43 1.52 1.14
C PRO A 39 -17.41 2.38 1.90
N GLU A 40 -17.87 3.30 2.73
CA GLU A 40 -16.98 4.07 3.59
C GLU A 40 -16.09 3.14 4.43
N PRO A 41 -14.83 3.51 4.70
CA PRO A 41 -13.95 2.72 5.55
C PRO A 41 -14.58 2.46 6.91
N ALA A 42 -14.28 1.29 7.48
CA ALA A 42 -14.74 0.96 8.82
C ALA A 42 -14.38 2.12 9.78
N PRO A 43 -15.36 2.64 10.54
CA PRO A 43 -15.10 3.72 11.47
C PRO A 43 -14.08 3.27 12.52
N PHE A 44 -13.11 4.14 12.83
CA PHE A 44 -12.18 3.87 13.92
C PHE A 44 -12.89 4.10 15.27
N ASN A 45 -13.53 3.06 15.76
CA ASN A 45 -14.30 3.06 17.00
C ASN A 45 -13.91 1.86 17.89
N PRO A 46 -12.70 1.85 18.46
CA PRO A 46 -12.24 0.74 19.29
C PRO A 46 -13.10 0.61 20.56
N SER A 47 -13.26 -0.62 21.07
CA SER A 47 -13.97 -0.90 22.30
C SER A 47 -13.38 -0.13 23.49
N LYS A 48 -14.16 0.08 24.55
CA LYS A 48 -13.69 0.76 25.77
C LYS A 48 -12.45 0.07 26.36
N GLU A 49 -12.42 -1.25 26.35
CA GLU A 49 -11.29 -2.05 26.80
C GLU A 49 -10.04 -1.77 25.93
N LYS A 50 -10.18 -1.84 24.61
CA LYS A 50 -9.09 -1.54 23.67
C LYS A 50 -8.57 -0.12 23.84
N VAL A 51 -9.43 0.88 24.04
CA VAL A 51 -9.03 2.26 24.37
C VAL A 51 -8.24 2.31 25.68
N GLY A 52 -8.60 1.50 26.67
CA GLY A 52 -7.84 1.34 27.93
C GLY A 52 -6.42 0.84 27.67
N VAL A 53 -6.27 -0.20 26.86
CA VAL A 53 -4.96 -0.75 26.43
C VAL A 53 -4.16 0.31 25.68
N MET A 54 -4.76 1.00 24.70
CA MET A 54 -4.11 2.05 23.93
C MET A 54 -3.55 3.17 24.82
N ARG A 55 -4.35 3.69 25.75
CA ARG A 55 -3.91 4.76 26.67
C ARG A 55 -2.81 4.29 27.62
N THR A 56 -2.87 3.06 28.09
CA THR A 56 -1.82 2.47 28.92
C THR A 56 -0.53 2.33 28.12
N SER A 57 -0.62 1.85 26.87
CA SER A 57 0.53 1.72 25.96
C SER A 57 1.23 3.07 25.73
N VAL A 58 0.47 4.16 25.50
CA VAL A 58 1.05 5.51 25.37
C VAL A 58 1.85 5.89 26.62
N ARG A 59 1.29 5.64 27.82
CA ARG A 59 1.99 5.96 29.10
C ARG A 59 3.25 5.13 29.27
N THR A 60 3.19 3.83 28.96
CA THR A 60 4.35 2.94 29.05
C THR A 60 5.46 3.34 28.09
N ILE A 61 5.14 3.61 26.82
CA ILE A 61 6.11 4.07 25.83
C ILE A 61 6.75 5.39 26.28
N ASN A 62 5.93 6.36 26.70
CA ASN A 62 6.45 7.65 27.20
C ASN A 62 7.38 7.45 28.40
N ALA A 63 7.04 6.60 29.37
CA ALA A 63 7.88 6.33 30.54
C ALA A 63 9.24 5.71 30.17
N VAL A 64 9.26 4.83 29.16
CA VAL A 64 10.51 4.24 28.65
C VAL A 64 11.40 5.30 28.00
N ILE A 65 10.80 6.19 27.19
CA ILE A 65 11.54 7.28 26.53
C ILE A 65 11.96 8.32 27.55
N ASP A 66 11.08 8.74 28.47
CA ASP A 66 11.38 9.71 29.55
C ASP A 66 12.60 9.26 30.32
N ARG A 67 12.67 7.99 30.76
CA ARG A 67 13.81 7.43 31.46
C ARG A 67 15.09 7.50 30.63
N LYS A 68 15.03 7.09 29.35
CA LYS A 68 16.20 7.11 28.47
C LYS A 68 16.71 8.52 28.21
N LEU A 69 15.82 9.48 27.98
CA LEU A 69 16.21 10.89 27.85
C LEU A 69 16.87 11.43 29.10
N ALA A 70 16.37 11.10 30.32
CA ALA A 70 16.96 11.50 31.57
C ALA A 70 18.37 10.88 31.77
N GLU A 71 18.57 9.61 31.47
CA GLU A 71 19.87 8.92 31.48
C GLU A 71 20.90 9.65 30.59
N GLU A 72 20.49 10.08 29.41
CA GLU A 72 21.33 10.77 28.42
C GLU A 72 21.38 12.29 28.63
N LYS A 73 20.74 12.82 29.68
CA LYS A 73 20.63 14.28 29.96
C LYS A 73 20.02 15.06 28.79
N LEU A 74 19.08 14.45 28.09
CA LEU A 74 18.33 15.05 27.00
C LEU A 74 16.88 15.38 27.42
N ALA A 75 16.24 16.27 26.68
CA ALA A 75 14.83 16.59 26.83
C ALA A 75 14.10 16.39 25.49
N TYR A 76 12.77 16.33 25.54
CA TYR A 76 11.97 16.43 24.32
C TYR A 76 12.18 17.79 23.66
N ASN A 77 12.13 17.81 22.35
CA ASN A 77 12.04 19.04 21.58
C ASN A 77 10.74 19.79 21.95
N SER A 78 10.66 21.07 21.63
CA SER A 78 9.45 21.87 21.86
C SER A 78 8.21 21.20 21.27
N ALA A 79 7.07 21.41 21.93
CA ALA A 79 5.80 20.86 21.47
C ALA A 79 5.38 21.47 20.12
N LEU A 80 4.69 20.67 19.28
CA LEU A 80 4.11 21.13 18.04
C LEU A 80 2.97 22.13 18.28
N ASN A 81 2.93 23.20 17.49
CA ASN A 81 1.71 23.98 17.33
C ASN A 81 0.68 23.21 16.48
N ASP A 82 -0.56 23.68 16.45
CA ASP A 82 -1.66 22.99 15.80
C ASP A 82 -1.52 22.89 14.26
N PHE A 83 -0.93 23.90 13.63
CA PHE A 83 -0.71 23.89 12.18
C PHE A 83 0.30 22.82 11.76
N LEU A 84 1.45 22.77 12.45
CA LEU A 84 2.48 21.76 12.21
C LEU A 84 1.98 20.36 12.57
N PHE A 85 1.18 20.26 13.64
CA PHE A 85 0.55 18.99 14.02
C PHE A 85 -0.40 18.51 12.92
N ALA A 86 -1.31 19.36 12.44
CA ALA A 86 -2.23 19.00 11.38
C ALA A 86 -1.49 18.55 10.12
N ARG A 87 -0.51 19.34 9.64
CA ARG A 87 0.30 18.96 8.48
C ARG A 87 0.95 17.59 8.67
N ARG A 88 1.63 17.37 9.80
CA ARG A 88 2.33 16.10 10.09
C ARG A 88 1.37 14.92 10.07
N VAL A 89 0.25 15.02 10.80
CA VAL A 89 -0.68 13.89 10.93
C VAL A 89 -1.40 13.56 9.63
N TYR A 90 -1.72 14.56 8.81
CA TYR A 90 -2.26 14.33 7.47
C TYR A 90 -1.27 13.61 6.56
N VAL A 91 -0.03 14.11 6.47
CA VAL A 91 1.00 13.49 5.64
C VAL A 91 1.32 12.07 6.10
N ASP A 92 1.34 11.83 7.41
CA ASP A 92 1.67 10.51 7.99
C ASP A 92 0.55 9.49 7.86
N LEU A 93 -0.70 9.91 7.98
CA LEU A 93 -1.84 8.99 7.92
C LEU A 93 -2.44 8.89 6.53
N THR A 94 -2.57 9.99 5.80
CA THR A 94 -3.27 10.00 4.51
C THR A 94 -2.34 10.18 3.32
N GLY A 95 -1.07 10.47 3.55
CA GLY A 95 -0.09 10.70 2.48
C GLY A 95 -0.26 12.03 1.75
N THR A 96 -1.07 12.95 2.28
CA THR A 96 -1.30 14.28 1.68
C THR A 96 -1.15 15.37 2.73
N ILE A 97 -0.88 16.58 2.26
CA ILE A 97 -1.13 17.77 3.09
C ILE A 97 -2.64 17.97 3.28
N PRO A 98 -3.08 18.61 4.39
CA PRO A 98 -4.49 19.01 4.53
C PRO A 98 -4.87 20.06 3.48
N THR A 99 -6.12 20.04 3.02
CA THR A 99 -6.67 21.13 2.24
C THR A 99 -6.79 22.40 3.10
N TYR A 100 -6.94 23.55 2.46
CA TYR A 100 -7.17 24.83 3.16
C TYR A 100 -8.36 24.72 4.13
N GLU A 101 -9.49 24.17 3.66
CA GLU A 101 -10.71 24.04 4.43
C GLU A 101 -10.53 23.13 5.66
N GLU A 102 -9.87 22.00 5.49
CA GLU A 102 -9.59 21.05 6.57
C GLU A 102 -8.68 21.68 7.63
N LEU A 103 -7.65 22.41 7.20
CA LEU A 103 -6.72 23.07 8.08
C LEU A 103 -7.38 24.19 8.89
N VAL A 104 -8.18 25.06 8.22
CA VAL A 104 -8.92 26.15 8.87
C VAL A 104 -9.98 25.60 9.82
N HIS A 105 -10.69 24.54 9.42
CA HIS A 105 -11.66 23.88 10.30
C HIS A 105 -11.00 23.35 11.57
N PHE A 106 -9.85 22.67 11.44
CA PHE A 106 -9.10 22.15 12.58
C PHE A 106 -8.53 23.27 13.45
N ALA A 107 -7.99 24.35 12.86
CA ALA A 107 -7.44 25.48 13.61
C ALA A 107 -8.51 26.17 14.46
N ASN A 108 -9.72 26.28 13.93
CA ASN A 108 -10.87 26.93 14.60
C ASN A 108 -11.60 26.04 15.61
N ASP A 109 -11.32 24.75 15.62
CA ASP A 109 -11.90 23.81 16.59
C ASP A 109 -11.40 24.13 18.01
N LYS A 110 -12.30 24.43 18.94
CA LYS A 110 -12.00 24.79 20.31
C LYS A 110 -11.99 23.61 21.29
N ARG A 111 -12.29 22.40 20.82
CA ARG A 111 -12.31 21.20 21.68
C ARG A 111 -10.92 20.87 22.19
N PRO A 112 -10.74 20.61 23.50
CA PRO A 112 -9.44 20.17 24.03
C PRO A 112 -8.94 18.88 23.36
N SER A 113 -9.86 18.02 22.91
CA SER A 113 -9.57 16.72 22.26
C SER A 113 -9.43 16.81 20.74
N LYS A 114 -9.37 18.00 20.14
CA LYS A 114 -9.36 18.16 18.67
C LYS A 114 -8.27 17.35 17.94
N ARG A 115 -7.08 17.21 18.54
CA ARG A 115 -5.99 16.41 17.98
C ARG A 115 -6.35 14.92 17.91
N THR A 116 -6.91 14.37 18.99
CA THR A 116 -7.39 12.98 19.01
C THR A 116 -8.53 12.77 18.03
N TYR A 117 -9.47 13.73 17.96
CA TYR A 117 -10.55 13.66 17.00
C TYR A 117 -10.05 13.66 15.55
N LEU A 118 -9.08 14.51 15.23
CA LEU A 118 -8.46 14.54 13.92
C LEU A 118 -7.78 13.18 13.59
N ILE A 119 -6.99 12.63 14.50
CA ILE A 119 -6.35 11.32 14.32
C ILE A 119 -7.41 10.24 14.04
N ASN A 120 -8.48 10.16 14.86
CA ASN A 120 -9.53 9.16 14.68
C ASN A 120 -10.20 9.28 13.31
N ARG A 121 -10.52 10.50 12.87
CA ARG A 121 -11.11 10.76 11.56
C ARG A 121 -10.20 10.31 10.42
N LEU A 122 -8.92 10.63 10.50
CA LEU A 122 -7.96 10.27 9.45
C LEU A 122 -7.70 8.77 9.39
N LEU A 123 -7.64 8.07 10.53
CA LEU A 123 -7.52 6.61 10.59
C LEU A 123 -8.72 5.88 9.95
N ALA A 124 -9.90 6.50 9.95
CA ALA A 124 -11.12 6.00 9.33
C ALA A 124 -11.32 6.51 7.88
N SER A 125 -10.32 7.09 7.23
CA SER A 125 -10.46 7.71 5.92
C SER A 125 -9.95 6.82 4.78
N GLU A 126 -10.49 7.00 3.58
CA GLU A 126 -9.94 6.42 2.34
C GLU A 126 -8.49 6.88 2.07
N GLY A 127 -8.13 8.09 2.54
CA GLY A 127 -6.74 8.56 2.50
C GLY A 127 -5.79 7.63 3.26
N TYR A 128 -6.21 7.14 4.43
CA TYR A 128 -5.45 6.15 5.20
C TYR A 128 -5.28 4.83 4.43
N VAL A 129 -6.35 4.35 3.80
CA VAL A 129 -6.29 3.13 2.98
C VAL A 129 -5.31 3.30 1.84
N SER A 130 -5.42 4.39 1.08
CA SER A 130 -4.55 4.73 -0.04
C SER A 130 -3.07 4.80 0.37
N HIS A 131 -2.76 5.55 1.44
CA HIS A 131 -1.39 5.72 1.90
C HIS A 131 -0.80 4.45 2.51
N THR A 132 -1.59 3.68 3.26
CA THR A 132 -1.15 2.41 3.84
C THR A 132 -0.96 1.35 2.76
N PHE A 133 -1.79 1.35 1.70
CA PHE A 133 -1.56 0.51 0.53
C PHE A 133 -0.20 0.80 -0.12
N ASN A 134 0.18 2.07 -0.33
CA ASN A 134 1.49 2.42 -0.90
C ASN A 134 2.64 1.86 -0.06
N TYR A 135 2.53 1.93 1.27
CA TYR A 135 3.51 1.33 2.18
C TYR A 135 3.62 -0.20 2.02
N PHE A 136 2.48 -0.90 1.99
CA PHE A 136 2.49 -2.35 1.78
C PHE A 136 2.90 -2.74 0.36
N ALA A 137 2.60 -1.91 -0.63
CA ALA A 137 3.03 -2.14 -2.00
C ALA A 137 4.56 -2.14 -2.13
N ASP A 138 5.26 -1.30 -1.38
CA ASP A 138 6.72 -1.33 -1.29
C ASP A 138 7.22 -2.54 -0.50
N LEU A 139 6.64 -2.82 0.66
CA LEU A 139 7.05 -3.94 1.52
C LEU A 139 6.83 -5.31 0.84
N LEU A 140 5.73 -5.49 0.14
CA LEU A 140 5.34 -6.71 -0.56
C LEU A 140 5.79 -6.73 -2.03
N ARG A 141 6.50 -5.71 -2.48
CA ARG A 141 7.05 -5.59 -3.84
C ARG A 141 5.98 -5.71 -4.94
N ILE A 142 4.82 -5.09 -4.73
CA ILE A 142 3.68 -5.18 -5.64
C ILE A 142 4.00 -4.48 -6.95
N GLN A 143 3.85 -5.21 -8.05
CA GLN A 143 3.97 -4.69 -9.42
C GLN A 143 2.68 -4.99 -10.18
N THR A 144 2.21 -4.05 -11.01
CA THR A 144 0.99 -4.23 -11.83
C THR A 144 1.14 -5.40 -12.78
N LYS A 145 2.31 -5.56 -13.40
CA LYS A 145 2.65 -6.73 -14.22
C LYS A 145 3.40 -7.73 -13.36
N MET A 146 2.84 -8.89 -13.13
CA MET A 146 3.50 -9.97 -12.39
C MET A 146 4.53 -10.68 -13.27
N THR A 147 5.76 -10.78 -12.79
CA THR A 147 6.83 -11.48 -13.49
C THR A 147 6.45 -12.96 -13.65
N GLY A 148 6.60 -13.50 -14.86
CA GLY A 148 6.33 -14.93 -15.12
C GLY A 148 4.83 -15.30 -15.20
N SER A 149 3.91 -14.39 -14.96
CA SER A 149 2.47 -14.59 -15.09
C SER A 149 1.89 -13.68 -16.17
N LYS A 150 0.86 -14.14 -16.89
CA LYS A 150 0.04 -13.29 -17.76
C LYS A 150 -1.03 -12.53 -17.00
N SER A 151 -1.13 -12.78 -15.67
CA SER A 151 -2.07 -12.12 -14.78
C SER A 151 -1.54 -10.77 -14.34
N THR A 152 -2.44 -9.82 -14.13
CA THR A 152 -2.17 -8.55 -13.48
C THR A 152 -2.33 -8.68 -11.96
N SER A 153 -1.71 -7.81 -11.19
CA SER A 153 -1.85 -7.81 -9.73
C SER A 153 -3.16 -7.18 -9.23
N GLU A 154 -4.07 -6.78 -10.11
CA GLU A 154 -5.28 -6.00 -9.76
C GLU A 154 -6.14 -6.70 -8.71
N VAL A 155 -6.36 -8.00 -8.86
CA VAL A 155 -7.13 -8.82 -7.91
C VAL A 155 -6.48 -8.82 -6.52
N PHE A 156 -5.17 -9.04 -6.46
CA PHE A 156 -4.40 -9.01 -5.21
C PHE A 156 -4.36 -7.61 -4.60
N THR A 157 -4.14 -6.58 -5.41
CA THR A 157 -4.12 -5.19 -4.92
C THR A 157 -5.48 -4.74 -4.41
N GLY A 158 -6.56 -5.16 -5.06
CA GLY A 158 -7.92 -4.94 -4.60
C GLY A 158 -8.17 -5.57 -3.23
N TRP A 159 -7.84 -6.86 -3.09
CA TRP A 159 -7.96 -7.58 -1.82
C TRP A 159 -7.12 -6.94 -0.69
N LEU A 160 -5.92 -6.48 -1.00
CA LEU A 160 -5.07 -5.81 -0.01
C LEU A 160 -5.68 -4.48 0.44
N LYS A 161 -6.17 -3.66 -0.50
CA LYS A 161 -6.89 -2.41 -0.17
C LYS A 161 -8.13 -2.68 0.66
N ASP A 162 -8.90 -3.71 0.33
CA ASP A 162 -10.10 -4.11 1.07
C ASP A 162 -9.75 -4.63 2.48
N SER A 163 -8.65 -5.36 2.62
CA SER A 163 -8.15 -5.80 3.92
C SER A 163 -7.76 -4.63 4.82
N ILE A 164 -7.10 -3.60 4.27
CA ILE A 164 -6.75 -2.36 4.99
C ILE A 164 -8.02 -1.57 5.33
N HIS A 165 -8.96 -1.49 4.38
CA HIS A 165 -10.23 -0.80 4.53
C HIS A 165 -11.07 -1.39 5.67
N GLN A 166 -11.10 -2.74 5.78
CA GLN A 166 -11.81 -3.49 6.82
C GLN A 166 -11.04 -3.58 8.14
N ASP A 167 -9.88 -2.94 8.25
CA ASP A 167 -9.02 -2.99 9.43
C ASP A 167 -8.62 -4.43 9.83
N LYS A 168 -8.31 -5.26 8.81
CA LYS A 168 -7.89 -6.65 9.06
C LYS A 168 -6.61 -6.68 9.89
N PRO A 169 -6.54 -7.43 11.01
CA PRO A 169 -5.33 -7.57 11.80
C PRO A 169 -4.13 -8.03 10.96
N TYR A 170 -2.98 -7.42 11.17
CA TYR A 170 -1.79 -7.66 10.33
C TYR A 170 -1.32 -9.12 10.34
N ASN A 171 -1.39 -9.79 11.49
CA ASN A 171 -1.07 -11.21 11.59
C ASN A 171 -2.02 -12.08 10.75
N ARG A 172 -3.31 -11.74 10.73
CA ARG A 172 -4.29 -12.43 9.88
C ARG A 172 -4.03 -12.17 8.41
N LEU A 173 -3.70 -10.92 8.04
CA LEU A 173 -3.33 -10.55 6.67
C LEU A 173 -2.16 -11.41 6.18
N VAL A 174 -1.10 -11.52 6.98
CA VAL A 174 0.11 -12.30 6.63
C VAL A 174 -0.20 -13.80 6.60
N TYR A 175 -0.96 -14.32 7.57
CA TYR A 175 -1.41 -15.70 7.55
C TYR A 175 -2.16 -16.06 6.27
N GLU A 176 -3.15 -15.25 5.88
CA GLU A 176 -3.93 -15.46 4.67
C GLU A 176 -3.07 -15.43 3.40
N MET A 177 -2.06 -14.53 3.33
CA MET A 177 -1.13 -14.51 2.19
C MET A 177 -0.27 -15.77 2.11
N VAL A 178 0.36 -16.16 3.21
CA VAL A 178 1.34 -17.26 3.21
C VAL A 178 0.67 -18.63 3.08
N SER A 179 -0.51 -18.83 3.67
CA SER A 179 -1.27 -20.08 3.57
C SER A 179 -2.14 -20.21 2.33
N SER A 180 -2.23 -19.15 1.50
CA SER A 180 -3.17 -19.07 0.40
C SER A 180 -2.95 -20.16 -0.68
N SER A 181 -4.03 -20.72 -1.19
CA SER A 181 -4.04 -21.70 -2.28
C SER A 181 -5.20 -21.44 -3.25
N GLY A 182 -5.14 -21.99 -4.45
CA GLY A 182 -6.11 -21.78 -5.50
C GLY A 182 -5.66 -20.75 -6.55
N SER A 183 -6.56 -20.38 -7.44
CA SER A 183 -6.33 -19.29 -8.38
C SER A 183 -6.51 -17.93 -7.69
N MET A 184 -5.93 -16.88 -8.26
CA MET A 184 -6.07 -15.52 -7.71
C MET A 184 -7.53 -15.02 -7.72
N GLN A 185 -8.36 -15.51 -8.65
CA GLN A 185 -9.79 -15.19 -8.68
C GLN A 185 -10.59 -15.88 -7.58
N GLU A 186 -10.20 -17.09 -7.18
CA GLU A 186 -10.82 -17.83 -6.08
C GLU A 186 -10.34 -17.34 -4.73
N ASN A 187 -9.04 -17.05 -4.64
CA ASN A 187 -8.36 -16.57 -3.45
C ASN A 187 -7.34 -15.47 -3.81
N PRO A 188 -7.74 -14.20 -3.76
CA PRO A 188 -6.88 -13.08 -4.14
C PRO A 188 -5.53 -13.03 -3.41
N ALA A 189 -5.45 -13.57 -2.19
CA ALA A 189 -4.22 -13.59 -1.40
C ALA A 189 -3.08 -14.40 -2.07
N THR A 190 -3.41 -15.33 -2.99
CA THR A 190 -2.42 -16.10 -3.77
C THR A 190 -1.50 -15.24 -4.64
N GLY A 191 -1.93 -14.01 -4.95
CA GLY A 191 -1.10 -13.02 -5.64
C GLY A 191 0.26 -12.78 -4.96
N TYR A 192 0.35 -13.02 -3.64
CA TYR A 192 1.60 -12.95 -2.89
C TYR A 192 2.64 -13.97 -3.39
N HIS A 193 2.23 -15.21 -3.64
CA HIS A 193 3.12 -16.25 -4.17
C HIS A 193 3.39 -16.07 -5.67
N LEU A 194 2.38 -15.64 -6.43
CA LEU A 194 2.51 -15.44 -7.87
C LEU A 194 3.54 -14.37 -8.25
N ARG A 195 3.86 -13.46 -7.31
CA ARG A 195 4.89 -12.43 -7.49
C ARG A 195 6.28 -13.04 -7.76
N ASP A 196 6.59 -14.15 -7.11
CA ASP A 196 7.91 -14.80 -7.16
C ASP A 196 7.79 -16.22 -7.77
N LYS A 197 6.95 -16.36 -8.79
CA LYS A 197 6.77 -17.61 -9.50
C LYS A 197 8.14 -18.18 -9.94
N ASP A 198 8.35 -19.44 -9.69
CA ASP A 198 9.57 -20.21 -10.00
C ASP A 198 10.83 -19.75 -9.23
N MET A 199 10.69 -18.90 -8.20
CA MET A 199 11.77 -18.35 -7.38
C MET A 199 11.54 -18.65 -5.88
N LYS A 200 11.32 -19.92 -5.53
CA LYS A 200 10.96 -20.34 -4.15
C LYS A 200 11.97 -19.86 -3.09
N LEU A 201 13.26 -19.94 -3.40
CA LEU A 201 14.33 -19.53 -2.48
C LEU A 201 14.31 -18.02 -2.25
N ASP A 202 14.31 -17.22 -3.33
CA ASP A 202 14.21 -15.76 -3.20
C ASP A 202 12.93 -15.33 -2.48
N HIS A 203 11.81 -16.05 -2.72
CA HIS A 203 10.54 -15.78 -2.03
C HIS A 203 10.68 -15.93 -0.50
N VAL A 204 11.42 -16.97 -0.04
CA VAL A 204 11.75 -17.15 1.39
C VAL A 204 12.60 -16.00 1.91
N ALA A 205 13.65 -15.60 1.21
CA ALA A 205 14.51 -14.49 1.60
C ALA A 205 13.72 -13.16 1.71
N PHE A 206 12.82 -12.90 0.76
CA PHE A 206 11.96 -11.72 0.82
C PHE A 206 10.93 -11.80 1.96
N MET A 207 10.40 -12.99 2.23
CA MET A 207 9.46 -13.22 3.35
C MET A 207 10.13 -12.90 4.69
N THR A 208 11.34 -13.39 4.93
CA THR A 208 12.07 -13.14 6.18
C THR A 208 12.44 -11.68 6.35
N LYS A 209 12.86 -11.00 5.27
CA LYS A 209 13.07 -9.54 5.29
C LYS A 209 11.80 -8.77 5.60
N ALA A 210 10.69 -9.11 4.95
CA ALA A 210 9.43 -8.39 5.10
C ALA A 210 8.80 -8.60 6.47
N PHE A 211 8.74 -9.84 6.96
CA PHE A 211 7.93 -10.19 8.12
C PHE A 211 8.71 -10.43 9.40
N LEU A 212 9.99 -10.79 9.32
CA LEU A 212 10.83 -11.05 10.49
C LEU A 212 11.96 -10.03 10.67
N ALA A 213 12.11 -9.09 9.73
CA ALA A 213 13.25 -8.18 9.70
C ALA A 213 14.60 -8.92 9.79
N LYS A 214 14.72 -10.00 9.02
CA LYS A 214 15.93 -10.82 8.91
C LYS A 214 16.35 -10.98 7.44
N ASP A 215 17.58 -10.56 7.15
CA ASP A 215 18.17 -10.75 5.84
C ASP A 215 19.03 -12.02 5.86
N ILE A 216 18.49 -13.09 5.32
CA ILE A 216 19.17 -14.38 5.23
C ILE A 216 19.56 -14.74 3.79
N ALA A 217 19.45 -13.78 2.85
CA ALA A 217 19.63 -14.06 1.43
C ALA A 217 21.02 -14.64 1.11
N CYS A 218 22.09 -14.21 1.79
CA CYS A 218 23.44 -14.73 1.58
C CYS A 218 23.53 -16.23 1.89
N ALA A 219 22.74 -16.70 2.87
CA ALA A 219 22.72 -18.11 3.26
C ALA A 219 22.07 -19.03 2.20
N GLN A 220 21.56 -18.50 1.11
CA GLN A 220 21.11 -19.29 -0.04
C GLN A 220 22.27 -19.99 -0.76
N CYS A 221 23.45 -19.35 -0.85
CA CYS A 221 24.58 -19.86 -1.63
C CYS A 221 25.76 -20.35 -0.75
N HIS A 222 25.92 -19.79 0.44
CA HIS A 222 26.99 -20.12 1.39
C HIS A 222 26.57 -19.69 2.81
N ASP A 223 27.26 -20.14 3.84
CA ASP A 223 27.03 -19.66 5.19
C ASP A 223 27.15 -18.15 5.27
N HIS A 224 26.27 -17.53 6.05
CA HIS A 224 26.16 -16.07 6.09
C HIS A 224 27.45 -15.43 6.61
N PRO A 225 28.07 -14.45 5.89
CA PRO A 225 29.42 -13.97 6.22
C PRO A 225 29.50 -13.12 7.50
N SER A 226 28.39 -12.64 8.03
CA SER A 226 28.36 -11.76 9.20
C SER A 226 27.26 -12.09 10.23
N ASP A 227 26.48 -13.12 9.98
CA ASP A 227 25.44 -13.65 10.88
C ASP A 227 25.60 -15.16 11.04
N ASP A 228 24.99 -15.76 12.07
CA ASP A 228 25.11 -17.18 12.41
C ASP A 228 24.23 -18.11 11.53
N TRP A 229 23.80 -17.67 10.34
CA TRP A 229 22.94 -18.45 9.44
C TRP A 229 23.76 -19.35 8.52
N THR A 230 23.54 -20.66 8.61
CA THR A 230 24.17 -21.60 7.68
C THR A 230 23.30 -21.83 6.43
N GLN A 231 23.92 -22.22 5.32
CA GLN A 231 23.21 -22.61 4.09
C GLN A 231 22.18 -23.72 4.38
N LYS A 232 22.54 -24.73 5.18
CA LYS A 232 21.63 -25.80 5.58
C LYS A 232 20.41 -25.29 6.35
N GLN A 233 20.57 -24.33 7.28
CA GLN A 233 19.45 -23.71 8.00
C GLN A 233 18.53 -22.93 7.04
N TYR A 234 19.11 -22.25 6.06
CA TYR A 234 18.33 -21.58 5.02
C TYR A 234 17.43 -22.56 4.25
N TYR A 235 18.02 -23.66 3.75
CA TYR A 235 17.29 -24.70 3.04
C TYR A 235 16.26 -25.43 3.92
N ALA A 236 16.56 -25.63 5.20
CA ALA A 236 15.62 -26.20 6.16
C ALA A 236 14.40 -25.28 6.35
N PHE A 237 14.61 -23.99 6.44
CA PHE A 237 13.50 -23.03 6.50
C PHE A 237 12.74 -22.93 5.17
N ALA A 238 13.45 -22.88 4.05
CA ALA A 238 12.87 -22.86 2.72
C ALA A 238 12.05 -24.13 2.41
N SER A 239 12.35 -25.26 3.05
CA SER A 239 11.63 -26.53 2.86
C SER A 239 10.15 -26.46 3.29
N TYR A 240 9.73 -25.48 4.09
CA TYR A 240 8.31 -25.21 4.31
C TYR A 240 7.57 -24.80 3.03
N LEU A 241 8.28 -24.27 2.02
CA LEU A 241 7.74 -23.97 0.69
C LEU A 241 8.18 -25.02 -0.35
N GLY A 242 8.78 -26.12 0.07
CA GLY A 242 9.24 -27.19 -0.82
C GLY A 242 8.12 -27.79 -1.68
N GLU A 243 6.93 -27.96 -1.07
CA GLU A 243 5.73 -28.48 -1.73
C GLU A 243 4.99 -27.40 -2.56
N LEU A 244 5.32 -26.11 -2.41
CA LEU A 244 4.67 -25.02 -3.12
C LEU A 244 4.92 -25.14 -4.62
N GLU A 245 3.84 -25.24 -5.40
CA GLU A 245 3.87 -25.24 -6.86
C GLU A 245 2.94 -24.16 -7.42
N ILE A 246 3.38 -23.56 -8.53
CA ILE A 246 2.61 -22.56 -9.26
C ILE A 246 2.50 -23.03 -10.71
N GLY A 247 1.34 -23.58 -11.06
CA GLY A 247 1.13 -24.24 -12.36
C GLY A 247 -0.06 -23.71 -13.13
N GLN A 248 -0.03 -23.93 -14.44
CA GLN A 248 -1.19 -23.76 -15.32
C GLN A 248 -2.05 -25.02 -15.33
N GLY A 249 -3.34 -24.89 -15.62
CA GLY A 249 -4.33 -25.97 -15.52
C GLY A 249 -4.01 -27.30 -16.27
N LYS A 250 -3.00 -27.32 -17.14
CA LYS A 250 -2.49 -28.56 -17.76
C LYS A 250 -1.65 -29.37 -16.77
N ASP A 251 -0.91 -28.71 -15.90
CA ASP A 251 -0.03 -29.32 -14.90
C ASP A 251 -0.82 -29.80 -13.68
N LEU A 252 -2.03 -29.26 -13.50
CA LEU A 252 -3.01 -29.66 -12.47
C LEU A 252 -3.75 -30.97 -12.82
N GLY A 253 -3.29 -31.71 -13.82
CA GLY A 253 -3.94 -32.86 -14.47
C GLY A 253 -4.28 -34.06 -13.62
N LYS A 254 -3.96 -34.07 -12.33
CA LYS A 254 -4.32 -35.14 -11.38
C LYS A 254 -5.52 -34.81 -10.48
N GLN A 255 -6.07 -33.59 -10.52
CA GLN A 255 -7.26 -33.24 -9.72
C GLN A 255 -8.52 -33.24 -10.61
N LYS A 256 -9.29 -34.33 -10.49
CA LYS A 256 -10.55 -34.58 -11.21
C LYS A 256 -11.57 -33.43 -11.11
N ASP A 257 -11.58 -32.76 -9.97
CA ASP A 257 -12.54 -31.69 -9.65
C ASP A 257 -12.24 -30.37 -10.39
N ARG A 258 -10.98 -30.07 -10.70
CA ARG A 258 -10.61 -28.88 -11.50
C ARG A 258 -10.88 -29.04 -12.98
N LYS A 259 -10.77 -30.25 -13.53
CA LYS A 259 -11.21 -30.53 -14.91
C LYS A 259 -12.72 -30.27 -15.07
N MET A 260 -13.54 -30.60 -14.07
CA MET A 260 -14.97 -30.31 -14.07
C MET A 260 -15.23 -28.79 -14.03
N MET A 261 -14.53 -28.04 -13.21
CA MET A 261 -14.69 -26.60 -13.12
C MET A 261 -14.33 -25.88 -14.43
N PHE A 262 -13.28 -26.33 -15.14
CA PHE A 262 -12.94 -25.83 -16.48
C PHE A 262 -13.97 -26.20 -17.52
N ALA A 263 -14.49 -27.43 -17.52
CA ALA A 263 -15.52 -27.86 -18.44
C ALA A 263 -16.84 -27.12 -18.22
N GLU A 264 -17.19 -26.76 -16.99
CA GLU A 264 -18.35 -25.91 -16.69
C GLU A 264 -18.13 -24.46 -17.12
N LYS A 265 -16.95 -23.89 -16.86
CA LYS A 265 -16.60 -22.55 -17.37
C LYS A 265 -16.60 -22.49 -18.88
N GLU A 266 -16.12 -23.51 -19.57
CA GLU A 266 -16.15 -23.61 -21.04
C GLU A 266 -17.59 -23.71 -21.60
N LYS A 267 -18.50 -24.38 -20.90
CA LYS A 267 -19.94 -24.44 -21.27
C LYS A 267 -20.63 -23.08 -21.18
N LEU A 268 -20.20 -22.20 -20.29
CA LEU A 268 -20.75 -20.86 -20.18
C LEU A 268 -20.46 -19.98 -21.40
N PHE A 269 -19.35 -20.23 -22.14
CA PHE A 269 -19.04 -19.53 -23.40
C PHE A 269 -19.97 -19.79 -24.57
N HIS A 270 -20.70 -20.88 -24.52
CA HIS A 270 -21.61 -21.26 -25.59
C HIS A 270 -23.04 -20.73 -25.39
N ARG A 271 -23.28 -19.92 -24.34
CA ARG A 271 -24.62 -19.36 -24.09
C ARG A 271 -24.91 -18.13 -24.93
N PRO A 272 -26.20 -17.97 -25.38
CA PRO A 272 -26.62 -16.98 -26.37
C PRO A 272 -26.45 -15.50 -26.05
N PRO A 273 -26.38 -15.00 -24.77
CA PRO A 273 -26.48 -13.56 -24.50
C PRO A 273 -25.37 -12.74 -25.16
N PHE A 274 -24.13 -13.27 -25.15
CA PHE A 274 -22.96 -12.56 -25.65
C PHE A 274 -22.99 -12.31 -27.16
N SER A 275 -23.26 -13.36 -27.96
CA SER A 275 -23.33 -13.22 -29.43
C SER A 275 -24.48 -12.32 -29.86
N SER A 276 -25.59 -12.32 -29.11
CA SER A 276 -26.73 -11.44 -29.34
C SER A 276 -26.44 -9.99 -29.03
N ALA A 277 -25.76 -9.70 -27.92
CA ALA A 277 -25.37 -8.33 -27.56
C ALA A 277 -24.37 -7.73 -28.55
N VAL A 278 -23.35 -8.50 -28.98
CA VAL A 278 -22.40 -8.06 -30.01
C VAL A 278 -23.09 -7.82 -31.36
N LYS A 279 -23.99 -8.72 -31.78
CA LYS A 279 -24.76 -8.52 -32.98
C LYS A 279 -25.71 -7.33 -32.90
N GLY A 280 -26.31 -7.08 -31.73
CA GLY A 280 -27.16 -5.93 -31.49
C GLY A 280 -26.39 -4.60 -31.64
N LYS A 281 -25.15 -4.54 -31.14
CA LYS A 281 -24.31 -3.32 -31.21
C LYS A 281 -23.63 -3.10 -32.55
N TYR A 282 -23.10 -4.16 -33.16
CA TYR A 282 -22.26 -4.09 -34.39
C TYR A 282 -22.94 -4.62 -35.64
N GLY A 283 -24.20 -5.09 -35.57
CA GLY A 283 -24.90 -5.71 -36.66
C GLY A 283 -24.47 -7.19 -36.91
N ASN A 284 -25.08 -7.82 -37.88
CA ASN A 284 -24.78 -9.21 -38.26
C ASN A 284 -23.81 -9.24 -39.46
N ASN A 285 -22.67 -8.63 -39.35
CA ASN A 285 -21.69 -8.43 -40.39
C ASN A 285 -20.30 -8.98 -39.99
N GLU A 286 -19.32 -8.86 -40.87
CA GLU A 286 -17.94 -9.27 -40.62
C GLU A 286 -17.30 -8.60 -39.40
N ILE A 287 -17.71 -7.35 -39.06
CA ILE A 287 -17.23 -6.62 -37.89
C ILE A 287 -17.67 -7.35 -36.63
N ALA A 288 -18.94 -7.73 -36.52
CA ALA A 288 -19.45 -8.47 -35.37
C ALA A 288 -18.75 -9.84 -35.22
N GLN A 289 -18.53 -10.54 -36.32
CA GLN A 289 -17.83 -11.84 -36.32
C GLN A 289 -16.38 -11.69 -35.88
N ARG A 290 -15.67 -10.65 -36.35
CA ARG A 290 -14.32 -10.35 -35.94
C ARG A 290 -14.27 -10.02 -34.44
N LYS A 291 -15.16 -9.17 -33.92
CA LYS A 291 -15.27 -8.81 -32.51
C LYS A 291 -15.55 -10.02 -31.62
N ILE A 292 -16.43 -10.92 -32.05
CA ILE A 292 -16.70 -12.18 -31.33
C ILE A 292 -15.46 -13.09 -31.32
N LYS A 293 -14.70 -13.15 -32.41
CA LYS A 293 -13.45 -13.92 -32.47
C LYS A 293 -12.36 -13.33 -31.59
N GLU A 294 -12.18 -12.02 -31.62
CA GLU A 294 -11.24 -11.26 -30.76
C GLU A 294 -11.58 -11.47 -29.29
N PHE A 295 -12.85 -11.30 -28.91
CA PHE A 295 -13.31 -11.56 -27.55
C PHE A 295 -12.99 -12.99 -27.09
N ARG A 296 -13.30 -14.02 -27.92
CA ARG A 296 -12.99 -15.41 -27.57
C ARG A 296 -11.49 -15.63 -27.34
N GLN A 297 -10.64 -14.96 -28.12
CA GLN A 297 -9.19 -15.05 -27.95
C GLN A 297 -8.73 -14.35 -26.65
N ASP A 298 -9.24 -13.16 -26.39
CA ASP A 298 -8.86 -12.38 -25.22
C ASP A 298 -9.43 -13.00 -23.94
N PHE A 299 -10.64 -13.54 -24.00
CA PHE A 299 -11.19 -14.32 -22.91
C PHE A 299 -10.39 -15.61 -22.66
N LYS A 300 -9.95 -16.32 -23.70
CA LYS A 300 -9.04 -17.47 -23.53
C LYS A 300 -7.74 -17.06 -22.86
N LYS A 301 -7.22 -15.86 -23.13
CA LYS A 301 -6.03 -15.33 -22.46
C LYS A 301 -6.31 -14.98 -21.00
N LEU A 302 -7.46 -14.35 -20.73
CA LEU A 302 -7.91 -14.03 -19.37
C LEU A 302 -8.12 -15.33 -18.56
N ALA A 303 -8.88 -16.28 -19.12
CA ALA A 303 -9.08 -17.59 -18.53
C ALA A 303 -7.76 -18.35 -18.35
N ALA A 304 -6.79 -18.20 -19.27
CA ALA A 304 -5.46 -18.77 -19.13
C ALA A 304 -4.64 -18.09 -18.02
N GLY A 305 -4.85 -16.80 -17.76
CA GLY A 305 -4.30 -16.11 -16.59
C GLY A 305 -4.91 -16.64 -15.29
N ASP A 306 -6.22 -16.86 -15.28
CA ASP A 306 -6.96 -17.42 -14.14
C ASP A 306 -6.66 -18.91 -13.89
N THR A 307 -6.05 -19.60 -14.84
CA THR A 307 -5.64 -21.01 -14.68
C THR A 307 -4.34 -21.16 -13.89
N VAL A 308 -3.62 -20.09 -13.67
CA VAL A 308 -2.45 -20.14 -12.78
C VAL A 308 -2.93 -20.23 -11.34
N ALA A 309 -2.63 -21.34 -10.71
CA ALA A 309 -3.01 -21.59 -9.32
C ALA A 309 -1.80 -21.94 -8.47
N VAL A 310 -1.91 -21.60 -7.20
CA VAL A 310 -0.99 -21.96 -6.13
C VAL A 310 -1.52 -23.22 -5.46
N PHE A 311 -0.69 -24.24 -5.30
CA PHE A 311 -1.05 -25.50 -4.65
C PHE A 311 0.15 -26.17 -4.00
N ASP A 312 -0.09 -27.15 -3.13
CA ASP A 312 0.96 -27.95 -2.52
C ASP A 312 1.03 -29.32 -3.21
N ASP A 313 2.19 -29.67 -3.79
CA ASP A 313 2.49 -31.00 -4.32
C ASP A 313 3.36 -31.77 -3.32
N LYS A 314 2.75 -32.74 -2.65
CA LYS A 314 3.44 -33.58 -1.64
C LYS A 314 4.57 -34.44 -2.20
N THR A 315 4.67 -34.56 -3.54
CA THR A 315 5.77 -35.26 -4.20
C THR A 315 7.00 -34.36 -4.40
N SER A 316 6.80 -33.04 -4.37
CA SER A 316 7.87 -32.05 -4.42
C SER A 316 8.56 -31.90 -3.08
N SER A 317 9.86 -31.68 -3.09
CA SER A 317 10.66 -31.38 -1.89
C SER A 317 11.86 -30.57 -2.27
N LEU A 318 12.36 -29.76 -1.33
CA LEU A 318 13.60 -29.04 -1.52
C LEU A 318 14.79 -29.92 -1.18
N THR A 319 15.84 -29.84 -2.00
CA THR A 319 17.12 -30.52 -1.80
C THR A 319 18.24 -29.49 -1.68
N LEU A 320 19.33 -29.86 -1.03
CA LEU A 320 20.56 -29.07 -1.05
C LEU A 320 21.07 -28.91 -2.48
N PRO A 321 21.71 -27.79 -2.83
CA PRO A 321 22.20 -27.54 -4.17
C PRO A 321 23.38 -28.48 -4.52
N ASP A 322 23.64 -28.63 -5.81
CA ASP A 322 24.68 -29.53 -6.32
C ASP A 322 26.10 -29.09 -5.91
N ASP A 323 26.28 -27.82 -5.62
CA ASP A 323 27.51 -27.18 -5.17
C ASP A 323 27.64 -27.05 -3.63
N TYR A 324 26.80 -27.77 -2.87
CA TYR A 324 26.86 -27.75 -1.41
C TYR A 324 28.24 -28.27 -0.93
N GLN A 325 28.98 -27.46 -0.16
CA GLN A 325 30.39 -27.66 0.13
C GLN A 325 30.70 -28.01 1.60
N TYR A 326 29.66 -28.10 2.47
CA TYR A 326 29.86 -28.35 3.90
C TYR A 326 29.73 -29.82 4.24
N GLU A 327 30.44 -30.26 5.32
CA GLU A 327 30.54 -31.69 5.71
C GLU A 327 29.29 -32.22 6.43
N ASP A 328 28.36 -31.34 6.83
CA ASP A 328 27.19 -31.69 7.63
C ASP A 328 26.00 -32.25 6.81
N ALA A 329 26.12 -32.31 5.48
CA ALA A 329 25.20 -32.95 4.54
C ALA A 329 25.84 -33.13 3.16
N LYS A 330 25.15 -33.76 2.21
CA LYS A 330 25.62 -33.99 0.83
C LYS A 330 24.80 -33.19 -0.18
N PRO A 331 25.40 -32.78 -1.31
CA PRO A 331 24.64 -32.27 -2.44
C PRO A 331 23.48 -33.20 -2.79
N GLY A 332 22.28 -32.60 -3.07
CA GLY A 332 21.08 -33.34 -3.40
C GLY A 332 20.32 -33.96 -2.23
N ASP A 333 20.84 -33.90 -1.00
CA ASP A 333 20.12 -34.39 0.18
C ASP A 333 18.81 -33.63 0.39
N LYS A 334 17.74 -34.38 0.68
CA LYS A 334 16.46 -33.77 1.07
C LYS A 334 16.57 -33.12 2.45
N VAL A 335 16.11 -31.88 2.55
CA VAL A 335 16.17 -31.10 3.79
C VAL A 335 14.83 -31.12 4.50
N LYS A 336 14.83 -31.49 5.78
CA LYS A 336 13.62 -31.45 6.62
C LYS A 336 13.32 -30.01 7.02
N PRO A 337 12.02 -29.60 7.02
CA PRO A 337 11.63 -28.27 7.46
C PRO A 337 12.04 -27.98 8.90
N ALA A 338 12.63 -26.81 9.13
CA ALA A 338 12.94 -26.29 10.46
C ALA A 338 12.78 -24.77 10.50
N PHE A 339 12.32 -24.25 11.64
CA PHE A 339 12.19 -22.79 11.81
C PHE A 339 13.56 -22.17 12.06
N ILE A 340 13.78 -21.02 11.41
CA ILE A 340 15.06 -20.32 11.44
C ILE A 340 15.32 -19.63 12.78
N VAL A 341 14.27 -19.19 13.48
CA VAL A 341 14.32 -18.52 14.78
C VAL A 341 13.21 -19.02 15.69
N GLY A 342 13.48 -19.06 16.98
CA GLY A 342 12.49 -19.46 17.99
C GLY A 342 12.23 -20.97 18.00
N LYS A 343 11.08 -21.34 18.59
CA LYS A 343 10.64 -22.72 18.72
C LYS A 343 9.41 -22.99 17.85
N ALA A 344 9.17 -24.24 17.51
CA ALA A 344 7.88 -24.65 16.96
C ALA A 344 6.75 -24.26 17.92
N LEU A 345 5.74 -23.57 17.41
CA LEU A 345 4.62 -23.04 18.20
C LEU A 345 3.36 -23.93 18.14
N GLY A 346 3.53 -25.15 17.65
CA GLY A 346 2.39 -26.01 17.31
C GLY A 346 1.80 -25.60 15.94
N GLY A 347 0.60 -26.02 15.66
CA GLY A 347 -0.11 -25.69 14.43
C GLY A 347 -1.39 -26.50 14.27
N PRO A 348 -2.22 -26.19 13.27
CA PRO A 348 -3.40 -26.97 12.97
C PRO A 348 -3.04 -28.44 12.69
N LYS A 349 -3.85 -29.37 13.19
CA LYS A 349 -3.67 -30.80 12.87
C LYS A 349 -3.85 -31.01 11.36
N ASN A 350 -2.96 -31.79 10.75
CA ASN A 350 -2.94 -32.09 9.31
C ASN A 350 -2.69 -30.87 8.40
N ALA A 351 -2.15 -29.77 8.93
CA ALA A 351 -1.77 -28.60 8.13
C ALA A 351 -0.67 -28.95 7.12
N SER A 352 -0.74 -28.38 5.93
CA SER A 352 0.37 -28.42 4.96
C SER A 352 1.61 -27.71 5.54
N LEU A 353 2.78 -27.97 4.95
CA LEU A 353 4.03 -27.30 5.40
C LEU A 353 3.88 -25.76 5.35
N ARG A 354 3.24 -25.26 4.31
CA ARG A 354 3.01 -23.82 4.12
C ARG A 354 2.02 -23.25 5.15
N GLU A 355 0.98 -23.98 5.51
CA GLU A 355 0.07 -23.58 6.59
C GLU A 355 0.76 -23.58 7.97
N GLN A 356 1.65 -24.55 8.21
CA GLN A 356 2.47 -24.57 9.43
C GLN A 356 3.41 -23.36 9.48
N LEU A 357 4.03 -22.99 8.35
CA LEU A 357 4.85 -21.79 8.25
C LEU A 357 4.02 -20.53 8.51
N ALA A 358 2.86 -20.40 7.88
CA ALA A 358 1.96 -19.26 8.04
C ALA A 358 1.51 -19.10 9.50
N TYR A 359 1.14 -20.20 10.15
CA TYR A 359 0.74 -20.21 11.54
C TYR A 359 1.89 -19.76 12.46
N TRP A 360 3.08 -20.36 12.30
CA TRP A 360 4.26 -20.00 13.10
C TRP A 360 4.65 -18.53 12.87
N LEU A 361 4.69 -18.09 11.61
CA LEU A 361 5.08 -16.73 11.23
C LEU A 361 4.17 -15.68 11.89
N ALA A 362 2.87 -15.84 11.76
CA ALA A 362 1.86 -14.88 12.20
C ALA A 362 1.42 -15.05 13.67
N HIS A 363 2.03 -15.99 14.40
CA HIS A 363 1.65 -16.29 15.78
C HIS A 363 2.07 -15.17 16.73
N PRO A 364 1.22 -14.77 17.70
CA PRO A 364 1.54 -13.73 18.68
C PRO A 364 2.83 -13.98 19.48
N ASN A 365 3.18 -15.24 19.71
CA ASN A 365 4.41 -15.64 20.41
C ASN A 365 5.66 -15.61 19.50
N ASN A 366 5.52 -15.31 18.21
CA ASN A 366 6.67 -15.05 17.36
C ASN A 366 7.14 -13.60 17.57
N GLY A 367 8.07 -13.41 18.51
CA GLY A 367 8.56 -12.07 18.87
C GLY A 367 9.24 -11.33 17.73
N TRP A 368 9.83 -12.01 16.73
CA TRP A 368 10.42 -11.36 15.56
C TRP A 368 9.37 -10.75 14.65
N PHE A 369 8.22 -11.41 14.50
CA PHE A 369 7.11 -10.92 13.70
C PHE A 369 6.51 -9.63 14.29
N SER A 370 6.19 -9.63 15.57
CA SER A 370 5.66 -8.44 16.25
C SER A 370 6.67 -7.29 16.32
N LEU A 371 7.95 -7.62 16.57
CA LEU A 371 9.04 -6.63 16.58
C LEU A 371 9.23 -5.98 15.21
N ALA A 372 9.24 -6.77 14.13
CA ALA A 372 9.44 -6.26 12.78
C ALA A 372 8.39 -5.23 12.39
N ILE A 373 7.11 -5.54 12.55
CA ILE A 373 6.03 -4.61 12.17
C ILE A 373 5.93 -3.41 13.12
N ALA A 374 6.16 -3.61 14.43
CA ALA A 374 6.16 -2.52 15.41
C ALA A 374 7.29 -1.52 15.15
N ASN A 375 8.52 -2.00 14.93
CA ASN A 375 9.69 -1.15 14.62
C ASN A 375 9.52 -0.41 13.28
N ARG A 376 8.97 -1.06 12.25
CA ARG A 376 8.67 -0.43 10.96
C ARG A 376 7.60 0.64 11.07
N THR A 377 6.52 0.38 11.84
CA THR A 377 5.45 1.36 12.06
C THR A 377 5.96 2.54 12.86
N TRP A 378 6.79 2.30 13.87
CA TRP A 378 7.50 3.35 14.60
C TRP A 378 8.35 4.21 13.67
N ALA A 379 9.21 3.58 12.84
CA ALA A 379 10.07 4.27 11.87
C ALA A 379 9.27 5.09 10.84
N ARG A 380 8.11 4.60 10.43
CA ARG A 380 7.21 5.31 9.51
C ARG A 380 6.83 6.68 10.05
N TYR A 381 6.51 6.77 11.36
CA TYR A 381 6.04 8.00 11.99
C TYR A 381 7.18 8.83 12.60
N LEU A 382 8.18 8.21 13.18
CA LEU A 382 9.29 8.92 13.84
C LEU A 382 10.50 9.18 12.90
N GLY A 383 10.49 8.62 11.70
CA GLY A 383 11.53 8.82 10.68
C GLY A 383 12.76 7.94 10.86
N LYS A 384 12.88 7.21 11.98
CA LYS A 384 13.95 6.25 12.27
C LYS A 384 13.39 5.11 13.12
N GLY A 385 13.87 3.88 12.86
CA GLY A 385 13.56 2.73 13.71
C GLY A 385 14.30 2.78 15.03
N VAL A 386 13.79 2.08 16.03
CA VAL A 386 14.51 1.85 17.30
C VAL A 386 15.73 0.96 17.05
N ALA A 387 15.62 0.06 16.09
CA ALA A 387 16.72 -0.74 15.56
C ALA A 387 16.76 -0.63 14.02
N GLU A 388 17.95 -0.46 13.47
CA GLU A 388 18.24 -0.31 12.06
C GLU A 388 19.33 -1.33 11.61
N PRO A 389 19.36 -1.74 10.34
CA PRO A 389 18.41 -1.42 9.29
C PRO A 389 17.07 -2.18 9.46
N LEU A 390 15.95 -1.60 9.00
CA LEU A 390 14.61 -2.15 9.22
C LEU A 390 14.35 -3.54 8.59
N HIS A 391 15.19 -3.96 7.68
CA HIS A 391 15.08 -5.25 6.98
C HIS A 391 16.03 -6.33 7.53
N ASN A 392 16.99 -5.92 8.41
CA ASN A 392 17.90 -6.83 9.09
C ASN A 392 18.22 -6.30 10.49
N VAL A 393 17.29 -6.51 11.43
CA VAL A 393 17.40 -5.98 12.79
C VAL A 393 18.31 -6.83 13.65
N ASP A 394 19.34 -6.19 14.21
CA ASP A 394 20.09 -6.71 15.35
C ASP A 394 19.61 -6.02 16.64
N ILE A 395 18.95 -6.77 17.52
CA ILE A 395 18.40 -6.26 18.77
C ILE A 395 19.50 -5.69 19.69
N ARG A 396 20.73 -6.24 19.62
CA ARG A 396 21.89 -5.80 20.40
C ARG A 396 22.34 -4.38 20.04
N LYS A 397 22.06 -3.96 18.77
CA LYS A 397 22.38 -2.63 18.24
C LYS A 397 21.22 -1.64 18.33
N ALA A 398 20.11 -2.03 18.95
CA ALA A 398 18.96 -1.14 19.11
C ALA A 398 19.33 0.08 19.96
N SER A 399 18.89 1.27 19.54
CA SER A 399 19.13 2.53 20.26
C SER A 399 18.49 2.55 21.65
N ASN A 400 17.40 1.79 21.82
CA ASN A 400 16.74 1.55 23.11
C ASN A 400 16.08 0.15 23.07
N PRO A 401 16.77 -0.92 23.53
CA PRO A 401 16.24 -2.29 23.52
C PRO A 401 14.92 -2.44 24.28
N LEU A 402 14.75 -1.70 25.38
CA LEU A 402 13.52 -1.73 26.16
C LEU A 402 12.34 -1.11 25.37
N LEU A 403 12.57 0.00 24.66
CA LEU A 403 11.56 0.58 23.79
C LEU A 403 11.16 -0.39 22.68
N LEU A 404 12.13 -1.03 22.02
CA LEU A 404 11.88 -1.99 20.97
C LEU A 404 11.01 -3.16 21.47
N LYS A 405 11.36 -3.71 22.64
CA LYS A 405 10.58 -4.75 23.33
C LYS A 405 9.16 -4.26 23.65
N THR A 406 9.04 -3.08 24.24
CA THR A 406 7.74 -2.46 24.60
C THR A 406 6.85 -2.29 23.37
N LEU A 407 7.39 -1.80 22.26
CA LEU A 407 6.64 -1.63 21.01
C LEU A 407 6.12 -2.98 20.48
N SER A 408 6.96 -4.02 20.55
CA SER A 408 6.56 -5.38 20.15
C SER A 408 5.43 -5.94 21.04
N GLU A 409 5.54 -5.75 22.36
CA GLU A 409 4.50 -6.18 23.32
C GLU A 409 3.20 -5.40 23.14
N VAL A 410 3.27 -4.11 22.86
CA VAL A 410 2.08 -3.28 22.53
C VAL A 410 1.41 -3.74 21.24
N MET A 411 2.17 -4.12 20.21
CA MET A 411 1.60 -4.65 18.97
C MET A 411 0.79 -5.92 19.23
N VAL A 412 1.32 -6.83 20.05
CA VAL A 412 0.62 -8.06 20.44
C VAL A 412 -0.61 -7.73 21.30
N ALA A 413 -0.49 -6.83 22.29
CA ALA A 413 -1.59 -6.45 23.17
C ALA A 413 -2.75 -5.74 22.43
N LEU A 414 -2.49 -5.21 21.24
CA LEU A 414 -3.49 -4.61 20.34
C LEU A 414 -3.98 -5.59 19.26
N ASP A 415 -3.69 -6.89 19.38
CA ASP A 415 -4.08 -7.93 18.40
C ASP A 415 -3.64 -7.62 16.96
N PHE A 416 -2.47 -7.01 16.81
CA PHE A 416 -1.92 -6.60 15.52
C PHE A 416 -2.80 -5.61 14.73
N ASP A 417 -3.67 -4.87 15.42
CA ASP A 417 -4.46 -3.78 14.84
C ASP A 417 -3.55 -2.57 14.55
N LEU A 418 -3.28 -2.35 13.27
CA LEU A 418 -2.36 -1.31 12.84
C LEU A 418 -2.91 0.11 13.03
N ARG A 419 -4.24 0.30 13.00
CA ARG A 419 -4.85 1.62 13.29
C ARG A 419 -4.71 1.96 14.77
N ALA A 420 -5.01 0.99 15.65
CA ALA A 420 -4.83 1.17 17.08
C ALA A 420 -3.36 1.40 17.47
N PHE A 421 -2.43 0.65 16.87
CA PHE A 421 -1.00 0.87 17.10
C PHE A 421 -0.53 2.25 16.58
N SER A 422 -0.98 2.65 15.39
CA SER A 422 -0.72 3.99 14.86
C SER A 422 -1.24 5.07 15.80
N TRP A 423 -2.47 4.92 16.30
CA TRP A 423 -3.04 5.83 17.29
C TRP A 423 -2.14 5.96 18.53
N VAL A 424 -1.63 4.84 19.05
CA VAL A 424 -0.72 4.84 20.20
C VAL A 424 0.54 5.66 19.91
N VAL A 425 1.20 5.41 18.77
CA VAL A 425 2.44 6.13 18.40
C VAL A 425 2.19 7.62 18.25
N LEU A 426 1.09 8.01 17.60
CA LEU A 426 0.71 9.40 17.33
C LEU A 426 0.34 10.17 18.61
N HIS A 427 0.03 9.49 19.72
CA HIS A 427 -0.24 10.12 21.02
C HIS A 427 0.99 10.16 21.95
N THR A 428 2.16 9.65 21.53
CA THR A 428 3.38 9.75 22.32
C THR A 428 3.89 11.19 22.38
N LYS A 429 4.63 11.53 23.46
CA LYS A 429 5.32 12.82 23.59
C LYS A 429 6.33 13.01 22.46
N ALA A 430 7.07 11.96 22.10
CA ALA A 430 8.04 11.99 21.01
C ALA A 430 7.41 12.43 19.68
N TYR A 431 6.26 11.86 19.30
CA TYR A 431 5.58 12.26 18.07
C TYR A 431 5.06 13.71 18.12
N ASN A 432 4.59 14.16 19.27
CA ASN A 432 4.03 15.50 19.47
C ASN A 432 5.10 16.61 19.69
N SER A 433 6.37 16.28 19.57
CA SER A 433 7.49 17.21 19.64
C SER A 433 7.95 17.66 18.25
N LEU A 434 8.60 18.81 18.14
CA LEU A 434 9.21 19.27 16.89
C LEU A 434 10.24 18.25 16.37
N ALA A 435 10.36 18.15 15.05
CA ALA A 435 11.33 17.27 14.44
C ALA A 435 12.77 17.70 14.74
N SER A 436 13.61 16.71 15.01
CA SER A 436 15.06 16.91 15.17
C SER A 436 15.70 17.15 13.82
N ARG A 437 16.49 18.22 13.72
CA ARG A 437 17.29 18.56 12.54
C ARG A 437 18.72 18.01 12.62
N ILE A 438 19.03 17.31 13.72
CA ILE A 438 20.35 16.73 13.93
C ILE A 438 20.51 15.58 12.94
N GLN A 439 21.57 15.61 12.17
CA GLN A 439 21.98 14.47 11.35
C GLN A 439 22.58 13.42 12.29
N VAL A 440 21.88 12.33 12.47
CA VAL A 440 22.39 11.20 13.27
C VAL A 440 23.32 10.39 12.38
N GLU A 441 24.58 10.31 12.75
CA GLU A 441 25.57 9.49 12.08
C GLU A 441 25.12 8.03 12.06
N GLU A 442 25.50 7.30 11.00
CA GLU A 442 25.21 5.87 10.90
C GLU A 442 25.82 5.13 12.10
N GLY A 443 25.03 4.24 12.69
CA GLY A 443 25.44 3.48 13.89
C GLY A 443 25.30 4.23 15.21
N LYS A 444 25.06 5.54 15.22
CA LYS A 444 24.80 6.28 16.47
C LYS A 444 23.36 6.12 16.96
N PRO A 445 23.14 5.98 18.27
CA PRO A 445 21.81 5.85 18.84
C PRO A 445 21.03 7.18 18.71
N TYR A 446 19.72 7.06 18.45
CA TYR A 446 18.79 8.18 18.52
C TYR A 446 17.76 7.93 19.62
N HIS A 447 17.59 8.90 20.54
CA HIS A 447 16.82 8.71 21.76
C HIS A 447 15.39 9.27 21.69
N PHE A 448 14.92 9.67 20.51
CA PHE A 448 13.55 10.09 20.22
C PHE A 448 13.08 11.30 21.04
N SER A 449 13.92 12.34 21.17
CA SER A 449 13.51 13.64 21.67
C SER A 449 12.41 14.32 20.82
N GLY A 450 12.23 13.87 19.61
CA GLY A 450 11.19 14.18 18.63
C GLY A 450 11.31 13.25 17.44
N PRO A 451 10.48 13.36 16.40
CA PRO A 451 10.71 12.66 15.15
C PRO A 451 11.98 13.19 14.45
N MET A 452 12.58 12.39 13.60
CA MET A 452 13.60 12.90 12.67
C MET A 452 12.95 13.77 11.60
N LEU A 453 13.60 14.89 11.24
CA LEU A 453 13.21 15.64 10.05
C LEU A 453 13.36 14.74 8.82
N ARG A 454 12.29 14.52 8.10
CA ARG A 454 12.29 13.61 6.94
C ARG A 454 11.61 14.24 5.73
N ARG A 455 12.17 13.93 4.57
CA ARG A 455 11.55 14.30 3.31
C ARG A 455 10.32 13.42 3.06
N MET A 456 9.28 13.98 2.46
CA MET A 456 8.14 13.23 1.97
C MET A 456 8.57 12.19 0.91
N SER A 457 7.91 11.04 0.85
CA SER A 457 8.09 10.07 -0.21
C SER A 457 7.56 10.59 -1.55
N ALA A 458 7.90 9.92 -2.65
CA ALA A 458 7.39 10.25 -3.97
C ALA A 458 5.86 10.28 -4.01
N GLU A 459 5.22 9.28 -3.37
CA GLU A 459 3.77 9.16 -3.28
C GLU A 459 3.15 10.30 -2.45
N GLN A 460 3.79 10.68 -1.34
CA GLN A 460 3.33 11.79 -0.51
C GLN A 460 3.43 13.14 -1.23
N ILE A 461 4.51 13.34 -2.00
CA ILE A 461 4.68 14.56 -2.82
C ILE A 461 3.61 14.60 -3.91
N TRP A 462 3.45 13.51 -4.67
CA TRP A 462 2.47 13.42 -5.74
C TRP A 462 1.05 13.65 -5.22
N ASP A 463 0.66 12.93 -4.18
CA ASP A 463 -0.67 12.99 -3.61
C ASP A 463 -0.97 14.37 -3.00
N SER A 464 0.03 15.04 -2.43
CA SER A 464 -0.08 16.43 -1.95
C SER A 464 -0.29 17.42 -3.09
N LEU A 465 0.46 17.28 -4.19
CA LEU A 465 0.28 18.10 -5.38
C LEU A 465 -1.11 17.91 -5.98
N VAL A 466 -1.57 16.67 -6.12
CA VAL A 466 -2.92 16.34 -6.62
C VAL A 466 -4.01 16.97 -5.74
N THR A 467 -3.83 16.98 -4.42
CA THR A 467 -4.77 17.64 -3.47
C THR A 467 -4.89 19.16 -3.72
N LEU A 468 -3.82 19.81 -4.17
CA LEU A 468 -3.85 21.24 -4.56
C LEU A 468 -4.48 21.48 -5.93
N MET A 469 -4.46 20.48 -6.82
CA MET A 469 -4.91 20.59 -8.20
C MET A 469 -6.40 20.31 -8.36
N VAL A 470 -6.94 19.28 -7.65
CA VAL A 470 -8.29 18.77 -7.85
C VAL A 470 -9.08 18.66 -6.55
N LYS A 471 -10.41 18.80 -6.65
CA LYS A 471 -11.30 18.83 -5.48
C LYS A 471 -11.42 17.48 -4.79
N ASP A 472 -11.46 16.39 -5.55
CA ASP A 472 -11.62 15.03 -5.03
C ASP A 472 -10.56 14.11 -5.63
N PRO A 473 -9.36 14.02 -4.98
CA PRO A 473 -8.27 13.16 -5.46
C PRO A 473 -8.59 11.66 -5.44
N LEU A 474 -9.63 11.25 -4.70
CA LEU A 474 -10.06 9.85 -4.55
C LEU A 474 -11.20 9.48 -5.52
N ARG A 475 -11.64 10.42 -6.35
CA ARG A 475 -12.73 10.19 -7.31
C ARG A 475 -12.40 9.06 -8.30
N TYR A 476 -11.17 9.02 -8.79
CA TYR A 476 -10.72 8.03 -9.77
C TYR A 476 -9.99 6.89 -9.07
N ARG A 477 -10.50 5.68 -9.23
CA ARG A 477 -9.98 4.46 -8.57
C ARG A 477 -9.62 3.41 -9.60
N GLN A 478 -8.71 2.50 -9.24
CA GLN A 478 -8.52 1.28 -10.02
C GLN A 478 -9.85 0.55 -10.13
N PRO A 479 -10.21 0.04 -11.33
CA PRO A 479 -11.34 -0.85 -11.43
C PRO A 479 -11.10 -2.04 -10.51
N GLY A 480 -12.16 -2.49 -9.83
CA GLY A 480 -12.13 -3.78 -9.15
C GLY A 480 -11.78 -4.88 -10.17
N PRO A 481 -11.28 -6.04 -9.71
CA PRO A 481 -11.04 -7.16 -10.62
C PRO A 481 -12.34 -7.46 -11.36
N PRO A 482 -12.30 -7.58 -12.71
CA PRO A 482 -13.47 -8.04 -13.44
C PRO A 482 -13.80 -9.44 -12.91
N SER A 483 -14.95 -9.61 -12.28
CA SER A 483 -15.39 -10.95 -11.97
C SER A 483 -15.68 -11.65 -13.28
N LEU A 484 -15.22 -12.89 -13.43
CA LEU A 484 -15.59 -13.69 -14.60
C LEU A 484 -17.11 -13.79 -14.76
N LEU A 485 -17.88 -13.65 -13.67
CA LEU A 485 -19.34 -13.60 -13.69
C LEU A 485 -19.89 -12.36 -14.37
N ASP A 486 -19.23 -11.19 -14.19
CA ASP A 486 -19.68 -9.93 -14.81
C ASP A 486 -19.50 -9.93 -16.32
N VAL A 487 -18.59 -10.75 -16.84
CA VAL A 487 -18.36 -10.90 -18.29
C VAL A 487 -19.47 -11.72 -18.95
N TYR A 488 -20.34 -12.37 -18.18
CA TYR A 488 -21.40 -13.23 -18.74
C TYR A 488 -22.73 -12.54 -18.99
N ASP A 489 -22.96 -11.34 -18.43
CA ASP A 489 -24.07 -10.55 -18.92
C ASP A 489 -23.71 -9.85 -20.25
N GLY A 490 -24.69 -9.66 -21.14
CA GLY A 490 -24.40 -9.16 -22.47
C GLY A 490 -23.82 -7.77 -22.52
N GLN A 491 -24.10 -6.92 -21.52
CA GLN A 491 -23.58 -5.55 -21.44
C GLN A 491 -22.14 -5.56 -20.96
N SER A 492 -21.82 -6.31 -19.93
CA SER A 492 -20.45 -6.45 -19.42
C SER A 492 -19.51 -7.10 -20.44
N ALA A 493 -20.04 -7.99 -21.28
CA ALA A 493 -19.29 -8.56 -22.39
C ALA A 493 -18.99 -7.52 -23.49
N LEU A 494 -19.92 -6.61 -23.80
CA LEU A 494 -19.68 -5.49 -24.70
C LEU A 494 -18.65 -4.52 -24.11
N ASP A 495 -18.78 -4.21 -22.85
CA ASP A 495 -17.82 -3.36 -22.13
C ASP A 495 -16.43 -4.00 -22.09
N PHE A 496 -16.32 -5.32 -21.96
CA PHE A 496 -15.06 -6.04 -22.05
C PHE A 496 -14.44 -5.98 -23.47
N ILE A 497 -15.26 -6.08 -24.53
CA ILE A 497 -14.80 -5.95 -25.92
C ILE A 497 -14.31 -4.52 -26.20
N ASP A 498 -15.05 -3.53 -25.71
CA ASP A 498 -14.68 -2.13 -25.86
C ASP A 498 -13.47 -1.75 -24.99
N ARG A 499 -13.21 -2.57 -23.97
CA ARG A 499 -12.06 -2.49 -23.08
C ARG A 499 -10.80 -3.15 -23.63
N LYS A 500 -10.78 -3.47 -24.92
CA LYS A 500 -9.58 -4.07 -25.52
C LYS A 500 -8.38 -3.22 -25.17
N ASP A 501 -7.45 -3.88 -24.51
CA ASP A 501 -6.24 -3.29 -23.96
C ASP A 501 -5.30 -2.87 -25.12
N ASP A 502 -5.45 -1.65 -25.58
CA ASP A 502 -4.51 -1.00 -26.50
C ASP A 502 -3.23 -0.55 -25.78
N GLY A 503 -2.92 -1.15 -24.63
CA GLY A 503 -1.87 -0.72 -23.73
C GLY A 503 -2.28 0.41 -22.79
N LYS A 504 -3.57 0.73 -22.74
CA LYS A 504 -4.13 1.81 -21.93
C LYS A 504 -4.50 1.31 -20.53
N TYR A 505 -4.20 2.13 -19.53
CA TYR A 505 -4.58 1.91 -18.15
C TYR A 505 -5.97 2.48 -17.87
N ARG A 506 -6.78 1.79 -17.06
CA ARG A 506 -8.15 2.21 -16.75
C ARG A 506 -8.31 2.67 -15.32
N LEU A 507 -9.10 3.72 -15.15
CA LEU A 507 -9.66 4.13 -13.88
C LEU A 507 -11.19 4.14 -14.00
N VAL A 508 -11.88 4.05 -12.86
CA VAL A 508 -13.33 4.19 -12.75
C VAL A 508 -13.63 5.43 -11.94
N ASP A 509 -14.55 6.24 -12.45
CA ASP A 509 -15.13 7.35 -11.69
C ASP A 509 -16.04 6.78 -10.61
N SER A 510 -15.67 6.96 -9.34
CA SER A 510 -16.44 6.42 -8.20
C SER A 510 -17.81 7.06 -8.01
N GLN A 511 -18.10 8.19 -8.66
CA GLN A 511 -19.39 8.87 -8.59
C GLN A 511 -20.34 8.42 -9.71
N THR A 512 -19.81 8.23 -10.92
CA THR A 512 -20.63 7.88 -12.09
C THR A 512 -20.56 6.41 -12.47
N GLY A 513 -19.53 5.68 -11.98
CA GLY A 513 -19.23 4.31 -12.41
C GLY A 513 -18.61 4.22 -13.80
N GLU A 514 -18.39 5.34 -14.49
CA GLU A 514 -17.85 5.34 -15.84
C GLU A 514 -16.37 4.97 -15.86
N SER A 515 -15.99 4.14 -16.83
CA SER A 515 -14.61 3.75 -17.05
C SER A 515 -13.88 4.80 -17.89
N VAL A 516 -12.77 5.29 -17.38
CA VAL A 516 -11.90 6.27 -18.04
C VAL A 516 -10.61 5.60 -18.48
N LEU A 517 -10.29 5.72 -19.78
CA LEU A 517 -9.05 5.20 -20.37
C LEU A 517 -7.91 6.20 -20.22
N ILE A 518 -6.74 5.67 -19.86
CA ILE A 518 -5.52 6.44 -19.74
C ILE A 518 -4.49 5.85 -20.70
N ASP A 519 -3.91 6.67 -21.57
CA ASP A 519 -2.88 6.25 -22.51
C ASP A 519 -1.60 5.87 -21.76
N GLY A 520 -1.18 4.60 -21.86
CA GLY A 520 -0.04 4.06 -21.13
C GLY A 520 1.34 4.44 -21.73
N ASP A 521 1.35 5.07 -22.90
CA ASP A 521 2.58 5.34 -23.65
C ASP A 521 3.01 6.82 -23.61
N ASP A 522 2.24 7.67 -22.93
CA ASP A 522 2.59 9.08 -22.84
C ASP A 522 3.57 9.31 -21.68
N ARG A 523 4.81 9.68 -22.03
CA ARG A 523 5.88 10.05 -21.09
C ARG A 523 5.52 11.25 -20.21
N THR A 524 4.44 11.90 -20.53
CA THR A 524 3.76 12.96 -19.79
C THR A 524 2.41 12.48 -19.28
N ALA A 525 2.30 11.23 -18.83
CA ALA A 525 1.05 10.65 -18.39
C ALA A 525 0.33 11.59 -17.43
N SER A 526 -0.45 12.43 -17.99
CA SER A 526 -1.22 13.50 -17.42
C SER A 526 -2.65 13.01 -17.33
N TYR A 527 -3.22 13.03 -16.15
CA TYR A 527 -4.38 12.25 -15.85
C TYR A 527 -5.41 13.11 -15.14
N SER A 528 -6.42 13.61 -15.85
CA SER A 528 -7.53 14.23 -15.16
C SER A 528 -8.80 14.27 -15.96
N GLN A 529 -9.91 14.06 -15.26
CA GLN A 529 -11.19 14.62 -15.67
C GLN A 529 -11.79 15.53 -14.59
N GLN A 530 -11.05 16.42 -14.09
CA GLN A 530 -11.58 17.75 -13.84
C GLN A 530 -10.92 18.55 -14.95
N LYS A 531 -11.70 19.10 -15.88
CA LYS A 531 -11.20 19.79 -17.06
C LYS A 531 -10.18 20.87 -16.68
N ILE A 532 -8.92 20.47 -16.50
CA ILE A 532 -7.81 21.38 -16.36
C ILE A 532 -7.31 21.59 -17.78
N SER A 533 -7.49 22.78 -18.29
CA SER A 533 -6.99 23.15 -19.61
C SER A 533 -5.54 23.54 -19.48
N VAL A 534 -4.62 22.64 -19.84
CA VAL A 534 -3.20 22.95 -19.93
C VAL A 534 -2.94 23.45 -21.35
N SER A 535 -2.47 24.67 -21.49
CA SER A 535 -1.98 25.22 -22.75
C SER A 535 -0.49 24.99 -22.86
N SER A 536 -0.07 23.92 -23.56
CA SER A 536 1.34 23.78 -23.92
C SER A 536 1.73 24.93 -24.88
N GLY A 537 2.78 25.66 -24.56
CA GLY A 537 3.29 26.77 -25.36
C GLY A 537 3.69 26.33 -26.78
N GLN A 538 3.01 26.80 -27.78
CA GLN A 538 3.00 26.61 -29.22
C GLN A 538 1.92 25.65 -29.72
N GLY A 539 0.67 26.08 -29.65
CA GLY A 539 -0.49 25.45 -30.27
C GLY A 539 -1.53 25.04 -29.26
N LYS A 540 -2.65 25.76 -29.27
CA LYS A 540 -3.79 25.59 -28.34
C LYS A 540 -4.45 24.22 -28.42
N LYS A 541 -3.80 23.18 -27.96
CA LYS A 541 -4.44 21.90 -27.69
C LYS A 541 -4.78 21.83 -26.21
N LYS A 542 -6.04 22.03 -25.87
CA LYS A 542 -6.54 21.78 -24.52
C LYS A 542 -6.49 20.27 -24.27
N THR A 543 -5.60 19.81 -23.43
CA THR A 543 -5.52 18.40 -23.02
C THR A 543 -6.26 18.26 -21.69
N ASN A 544 -7.22 17.35 -21.63
CA ASN A 544 -7.86 16.99 -20.37
C ASN A 544 -6.95 16.04 -19.60
N LEU A 545 -6.62 16.41 -18.38
CA LEU A 545 -5.76 15.63 -17.51
C LEU A 545 -6.61 14.87 -16.48
N ILE A 546 -6.33 13.59 -16.23
CA ILE A 546 -6.90 12.81 -15.12
C ILE A 546 -5.88 12.69 -14.02
N LEU A 547 -6.18 13.21 -12.82
CA LEU A 547 -5.31 13.15 -11.66
C LEU A 547 -5.90 12.20 -10.62
N ALA A 548 -5.17 11.15 -10.29
CA ALA A 548 -5.55 10.17 -9.28
C ALA A 548 -4.44 10.01 -8.24
N ARG A 549 -4.78 9.44 -7.09
CA ARG A 549 -3.82 9.10 -6.03
C ARG A 549 -2.79 8.09 -6.54
N ALA A 550 -1.59 8.14 -5.98
CA ALA A 550 -0.51 7.22 -6.31
C ALA A 550 -0.93 5.74 -6.17
N SER A 551 -1.80 5.43 -5.22
CA SER A 551 -2.34 4.08 -5.01
C SER A 551 -3.22 3.57 -6.16
N GLU A 552 -3.73 4.47 -7.00
CA GLU A 552 -4.63 4.17 -8.11
C GLU A 552 -3.91 4.16 -9.47
N LEU A 553 -2.61 4.49 -9.48
CA LEU A 553 -1.77 4.45 -10.66
C LEU A 553 -1.11 3.07 -10.83
N PRO A 554 -0.53 2.76 -12.02
CA PRO A 554 0.28 1.56 -12.19
C PRO A 554 1.38 1.43 -11.14
N GLN A 555 1.68 0.22 -10.73
CA GLN A 555 2.62 -0.10 -9.67
C GLN A 555 3.84 -0.87 -10.19
N PRO A 556 5.05 -0.32 -10.20
CA PRO A 556 5.37 1.10 -10.04
C PRO A 556 4.87 1.92 -11.24
N ALA A 557 4.80 3.23 -11.07
CA ALA A 557 4.46 4.14 -12.16
C ALA A 557 5.45 4.02 -13.34
N PRO A 558 5.06 4.37 -14.58
CA PRO A 558 5.96 4.37 -15.74
C PRO A 558 7.23 5.20 -15.53
N SER A 559 8.33 4.85 -16.17
CA SER A 559 9.66 5.44 -15.94
C SER A 559 9.73 6.97 -16.10
N GLY A 560 8.90 7.56 -16.94
CA GLY A 560 8.81 9.01 -17.14
C GLY A 560 7.92 9.76 -16.15
N HIS A 561 7.13 9.04 -15.34
CA HIS A 561 6.17 9.64 -14.42
C HIS A 561 6.87 10.36 -13.27
N LEU A 562 6.24 11.42 -12.73
CA LEU A 562 6.76 12.21 -11.60
C LEU A 562 7.08 11.34 -10.38
N LEU A 563 6.25 10.35 -10.06
CA LEU A 563 6.52 9.40 -8.99
C LEU A 563 7.89 8.74 -9.12
N ARG A 564 8.25 8.28 -10.33
CA ARG A 564 9.55 7.65 -10.62
C ARG A 564 10.70 8.64 -10.51
N LYS A 565 10.51 9.84 -11.05
CA LYS A 565 11.48 10.94 -10.92
C LYS A 565 11.75 11.30 -9.46
N PHE A 566 10.74 11.22 -8.60
CA PHE A 566 10.84 11.53 -7.17
C PHE A 566 11.29 10.36 -6.29
N GLY A 567 11.63 9.22 -6.88
CA GLY A 567 12.27 8.11 -6.19
C GLY A 567 11.32 6.99 -5.76
N GLN A 568 10.15 6.86 -6.41
CA GLN A 568 9.31 5.68 -6.21
C GLN A 568 10.12 4.41 -6.50
N SER A 569 10.06 3.44 -5.60
CA SER A 569 10.74 2.16 -5.72
C SER A 569 10.31 1.38 -6.97
N GLU A 570 11.25 0.65 -7.58
CA GLU A 570 10.93 -0.34 -8.62
C GLU A 570 10.24 -1.58 -8.08
N ARG A 571 10.22 -1.73 -6.75
CA ARG A 571 9.62 -2.88 -6.07
C ARG A 571 10.20 -4.23 -6.46
N LEU A 572 11.46 -4.23 -6.82
CA LEU A 572 12.23 -5.46 -7.07
C LEU A 572 12.70 -6.11 -5.77
N PHE A 573 13.07 -5.27 -4.79
CA PHE A 573 13.57 -5.70 -3.49
C PHE A 573 12.70 -5.19 -2.35
N VAL A 574 12.76 -5.85 -1.19
CA VAL A 574 12.13 -5.36 0.03
C VAL A 574 12.90 -4.12 0.49
N VAL A 575 12.27 -2.97 0.34
CA VAL A 575 12.82 -1.68 0.79
C VAL A 575 11.95 -1.11 1.91
N GLY A 576 12.57 -0.40 2.83
CA GLY A 576 11.85 0.21 3.95
C GLY A 576 10.97 1.40 3.54
N ALA A 577 11.30 2.07 2.44
CA ALA A 577 10.56 3.16 1.81
C ALA A 577 11.18 3.52 0.46
N SER A 578 10.44 4.26 -0.37
CA SER A 578 10.96 4.93 -1.56
C SER A 578 12.14 5.84 -1.22
N SER A 579 13.06 6.03 -2.17
CA SER A 579 14.22 6.91 -1.95
C SER A 579 13.78 8.33 -1.56
N ARG A 580 14.33 8.82 -0.47
CA ARG A 580 14.09 10.18 0.02
C ARG A 580 15.24 11.14 -0.29
N VAL A 581 16.23 10.69 -1.06
CA VAL A 581 17.35 11.53 -1.47
C VAL A 581 16.87 12.49 -2.55
N GLY A 582 17.17 13.78 -2.37
CA GLY A 582 16.88 14.81 -3.37
C GLY A 582 17.86 14.75 -4.54
N SER A 583 17.41 15.13 -5.74
CA SER A 583 18.25 15.21 -6.93
C SER A 583 17.93 16.46 -7.75
N VAL A 584 18.90 16.92 -8.54
CA VAL A 584 18.72 18.07 -9.44
C VAL A 584 17.56 17.88 -10.42
N PRO A 585 17.38 16.71 -11.08
CA PRO A 585 16.23 16.50 -11.96
C PRO A 585 14.87 16.67 -11.26
N GLN A 586 14.76 16.29 -9.97
CA GLN A 586 13.53 16.50 -9.21
C GLN A 586 13.23 17.98 -9.00
N LEU A 587 14.25 18.77 -8.68
CA LEU A 587 14.12 20.22 -8.52
C LEU A 587 13.70 20.87 -9.87
N MET A 588 14.35 20.50 -10.96
CA MET A 588 14.03 21.01 -12.31
C MET A 588 12.58 20.69 -12.72
N GLU A 589 12.10 19.50 -12.37
CA GLU A 589 10.70 19.11 -12.65
C GLU A 589 9.68 19.97 -11.89
N LEU A 590 10.01 20.36 -10.66
CA LEU A 590 9.13 21.24 -9.88
C LEU A 590 9.22 22.69 -10.30
N MET A 591 10.39 23.13 -10.72
CA MET A 591 10.56 24.53 -11.17
C MET A 591 9.89 24.80 -12.53
N ASN A 592 9.95 23.84 -13.45
CA ASN A 592 9.60 24.05 -14.86
C ASN A 592 8.68 22.95 -15.43
N GLY A 593 8.30 21.97 -14.63
CA GLY A 593 7.53 20.84 -15.10
C GLY A 593 6.04 20.98 -14.86
N PHE A 594 5.34 19.89 -15.14
CA PHE A 594 3.90 19.74 -15.01
C PHE A 594 3.28 20.28 -13.71
N PRO A 595 3.86 20.04 -12.49
CA PRO A 595 3.20 20.50 -11.28
C PRO A 595 3.06 22.03 -11.22
N THR A 596 4.08 22.75 -11.60
CA THR A 596 4.05 24.22 -11.62
C THR A 596 3.09 24.71 -12.69
N GLU A 597 3.16 24.19 -13.92
CA GLU A 597 2.26 24.56 -15.00
C GLU A 597 0.78 24.44 -14.59
N VAL A 598 0.40 23.33 -13.95
CA VAL A 598 -0.97 23.12 -13.52
C VAL A 598 -1.35 24.01 -12.34
N LEU A 599 -0.50 24.12 -11.32
CA LEU A 599 -0.83 24.85 -10.09
C LEU A 599 -0.86 26.37 -10.27
N THR A 600 -0.09 26.90 -11.24
CA THR A 600 -0.16 28.33 -11.61
C THR A 600 -1.24 28.62 -12.65
N SER A 601 -1.91 27.60 -13.20
CA SER A 601 -3.03 27.74 -14.12
C SER A 601 -4.28 28.24 -13.39
N GLN A 602 -5.05 29.11 -14.07
CA GLN A 602 -6.33 29.64 -13.59
C GLN A 602 -7.37 28.55 -13.29
N ASP A 603 -7.25 27.39 -13.90
CA ASP A 603 -8.15 26.26 -13.77
C ASP A 603 -7.83 25.37 -12.56
N SER A 604 -6.68 25.55 -11.89
CA SER A 604 -6.35 24.77 -10.70
C SER A 604 -7.27 25.10 -9.53
N LEU A 605 -7.48 24.11 -8.65
CA LEU A 605 -8.28 24.30 -7.45
C LEU A 605 -7.70 25.40 -6.55
N LEU A 606 -6.37 25.36 -6.37
CA LEU A 606 -5.64 26.35 -5.57
C LEU A 606 -5.82 27.75 -6.12
N PHE A 607 -5.59 27.96 -7.42
CA PHE A 607 -5.66 29.28 -8.03
C PHE A 607 -7.07 29.87 -7.95
N ARG A 608 -8.10 29.08 -8.27
CA ARG A 608 -9.52 29.48 -8.12
C ARG A 608 -9.86 29.85 -6.69
N LYS A 609 -9.34 29.10 -5.71
CA LYS A 609 -9.55 29.40 -4.29
C LYS A 609 -8.92 30.72 -3.90
N VAL A 610 -7.69 30.97 -4.28
CA VAL A 610 -7.01 32.24 -3.97
C VAL A 610 -7.77 33.41 -4.58
N ARG A 611 -8.20 33.32 -5.84
CA ARG A 611 -8.96 34.38 -6.53
C ARG A 611 -10.35 34.63 -5.95
N SER A 612 -10.93 33.68 -5.25
CA SER A 612 -12.22 33.90 -4.56
C SER A 612 -12.14 34.88 -3.39
N VAL A 613 -10.93 35.27 -3.00
CA VAL A 613 -10.64 36.21 -1.92
C VAL A 613 -10.21 37.56 -2.52
N SER A 614 -10.89 38.66 -2.16
CA SER A 614 -10.65 39.99 -2.74
C SER A 614 -9.43 40.71 -2.14
N ASP A 615 -9.06 40.41 -0.88
CA ASP A 615 -7.98 41.09 -0.17
C ASP A 615 -6.64 40.39 -0.50
N PRO A 616 -5.64 41.07 -1.13
CA PRO A 616 -4.37 40.51 -1.47
C PRO A 616 -3.60 39.91 -0.30
N ARG A 617 -3.69 40.46 0.89
CA ARG A 617 -3.06 39.93 2.09
C ARG A 617 -3.65 38.57 2.47
N LYS A 618 -4.97 38.47 2.41
CA LYS A 618 -5.68 37.21 2.64
C LYS A 618 -5.43 36.19 1.52
N GLN A 619 -5.25 36.64 0.26
CA GLN A 619 -4.84 35.74 -0.82
C GLN A 619 -3.49 35.09 -0.51
N ALA A 620 -2.49 35.86 -0.08
CA ALA A 620 -1.21 35.33 0.33
C ALA A 620 -1.33 34.33 1.52
N GLU A 621 -2.15 34.65 2.52
CA GLU A 621 -2.44 33.73 3.63
C GLU A 621 -3.06 32.42 3.15
N VAL A 622 -3.98 32.47 2.19
CA VAL A 622 -4.58 31.25 1.58
C VAL A 622 -3.51 30.40 0.88
N VAL A 623 -2.58 31.02 0.14
CA VAL A 623 -1.49 30.29 -0.52
C VAL A 623 -0.58 29.60 0.51
N PHE A 624 -0.15 30.31 1.57
CA PHE A 624 0.67 29.75 2.64
C PHE A 624 -0.04 28.61 3.38
N LEU A 625 -1.30 28.80 3.74
CA LEU A 625 -2.11 27.79 4.42
C LEU A 625 -2.34 26.56 3.54
N SER A 626 -2.49 26.74 2.23
CA SER A 626 -2.71 25.63 1.30
C SER A 626 -1.43 24.83 1.05
N ILE A 627 -0.30 25.48 0.81
CA ILE A 627 0.95 24.82 0.40
C ILE A 627 1.80 24.41 1.61
N LEU A 628 2.05 25.35 2.53
CA LEU A 628 2.92 25.15 3.70
C LEU A 628 2.16 24.82 4.98
N ASN A 629 0.83 24.92 4.94
CA ASN A 629 -0.07 24.67 6.07
C ASN A 629 0.29 25.49 7.33
N ARG A 630 0.71 26.73 7.15
CA ARG A 630 0.98 27.71 8.20
C ARG A 630 0.68 29.13 7.71
N LEU A 631 0.54 30.03 8.63
CA LEU A 631 0.49 31.45 8.29
C LEU A 631 1.86 31.97 7.87
N PRO A 632 1.93 33.01 7.01
CA PRO A 632 3.19 33.70 6.73
C PRO A 632 3.73 34.37 8.01
N THR A 633 5.05 34.38 8.16
CA THR A 633 5.75 35.11 9.22
C THR A 633 5.67 36.62 8.96
N GLU A 634 5.95 37.44 9.97
CA GLU A 634 5.92 38.90 9.81
C GLU A 634 6.93 39.38 8.75
N SER A 635 8.08 38.73 8.63
CA SER A 635 9.07 39.04 7.58
C SER A 635 8.56 38.70 6.19
N GLU A 636 7.87 37.55 6.03
CA GLU A 636 7.24 37.14 4.78
C GLU A 636 6.10 38.08 4.40
N LYS A 637 5.26 38.48 5.37
CA LYS A 637 4.18 39.47 5.14
C LYS A 637 4.72 40.80 4.65
N LYS A 638 5.83 41.28 5.28
CA LYS A 638 6.47 42.53 4.85
C LYS A 638 6.99 42.44 3.41
N LEU A 639 7.70 41.36 3.09
CA LEU A 639 8.21 41.14 1.73
C LEU A 639 7.10 41.11 0.69
N LEU A 640 5.97 40.45 1.01
CA LEU A 640 4.83 40.36 0.12
C LEU A 640 4.16 41.71 -0.10
N LEU A 641 4.09 42.56 0.94
CA LEU A 641 3.49 43.90 0.84
C LEU A 641 4.32 44.86 -0.02
N ASP A 642 5.63 44.71 0.02
CA ASP A 642 6.56 45.55 -0.74
C ASP A 642 6.61 45.17 -2.24
N GLN A 643 6.23 43.95 -2.61
CA GLN A 643 6.38 43.40 -3.97
C GLN A 643 5.06 43.12 -4.70
N THR A 644 3.94 42.99 -4.01
CA THR A 644 2.67 42.57 -4.65
C THR A 644 1.77 43.78 -4.96
N GLY A 645 1.82 44.20 -6.21
CA GLY A 645 0.63 44.76 -6.83
C GLY A 645 -0.22 43.57 -7.34
N SER A 646 -1.42 43.36 -6.85
CA SER A 646 -2.42 42.29 -7.06
C SER A 646 -2.58 41.71 -8.49
N THR A 647 -1.51 41.44 -9.22
CA THR A 647 -1.55 40.87 -10.57
C THR A 647 -1.57 39.33 -10.53
N GLU A 648 -2.06 38.70 -11.60
CA GLU A 648 -2.07 37.24 -11.74
C GLU A 648 -0.62 36.66 -11.72
N GLY A 649 0.35 37.44 -12.25
CA GLY A 649 1.75 37.08 -12.23
C GLY A 649 2.28 36.92 -10.81
N ASP A 650 1.97 37.87 -9.92
CA ASP A 650 2.46 37.86 -8.52
C ASP A 650 1.95 36.64 -7.75
N LEU A 651 0.71 36.20 -7.97
CA LEU A 651 0.15 34.99 -7.34
C LEU A 651 0.78 33.71 -7.88
N SER A 652 1.01 33.64 -9.20
CA SER A 652 1.69 32.50 -9.81
C SER A 652 3.12 32.36 -9.30
N ASP A 653 3.84 33.49 -9.17
CA ASP A 653 5.20 33.53 -8.65
C ASP A 653 5.26 33.11 -7.17
N LEU A 654 4.29 33.55 -6.37
CA LEU A 654 4.19 33.13 -4.97
C LEU A 654 3.93 31.62 -4.85
N ILE A 655 2.99 31.08 -5.63
CA ILE A 655 2.71 29.64 -5.66
C ILE A 655 3.97 28.87 -6.05
N TRP A 656 4.63 29.31 -7.14
CA TRP A 656 5.88 28.73 -7.61
C TRP A 656 6.98 28.76 -6.53
N ALA A 657 7.18 29.90 -5.90
CA ALA A 657 8.18 30.07 -4.86
C ALA A 657 7.96 29.13 -3.69
N LEU A 658 6.71 29.03 -3.16
CA LEU A 658 6.40 28.19 -2.02
C LEU A 658 6.49 26.69 -2.32
N LEU A 659 6.10 26.27 -3.51
CA LEU A 659 6.25 24.88 -3.97
C LEU A 659 7.72 24.45 -4.06
N ASN A 660 8.61 25.37 -4.37
CA ASN A 660 10.05 25.12 -4.52
C ASN A 660 10.84 25.30 -3.20
N THR A 661 10.16 25.65 -2.07
CA THR A 661 10.83 25.72 -0.77
C THR A 661 11.10 24.33 -0.19
N PRO A 662 12.20 24.12 0.54
CA PRO A 662 12.41 22.90 1.32
C PRO A 662 11.27 22.60 2.28
N GLU A 663 10.57 23.63 2.75
CA GLU A 663 9.47 23.48 3.70
C GLU A 663 8.31 22.66 3.16
N PHE A 664 8.02 22.75 1.85
CA PHE A 664 6.99 21.94 1.21
C PHE A 664 7.32 20.45 1.26
N PHE A 665 8.59 20.07 1.12
CA PHE A 665 9.02 18.68 1.00
C PHE A 665 9.25 17.97 2.33
N PHE A 666 9.42 18.70 3.41
CA PHE A 666 9.81 18.11 4.68
C PHE A 666 8.65 18.03 5.66
N ILE A 667 8.61 16.90 6.39
CA ILE A 667 7.73 16.65 7.52
C ILE A 667 8.48 17.10 8.78
N LYS A 668 8.03 18.22 9.34
CA LYS A 668 8.62 18.85 10.52
C LYS A 668 8.07 18.30 11.82
#